data_4eddb1df0c3d3b01be6a859a98ce725a
#
_entry.id   4eddb1df0c3d3b01be6a859a98ce725a
#
_cell.length_a   1.000
_cell.length_b   1.000
_cell.length_c   1.000
_cell.angle_alpha   90.00
_cell.angle_beta   90.00
_cell.angle_gamma   90.00
#
_symmetry.space_group_name_H-M   'P 1'
#
loop_
_entity.id
_entity.type
_entity.pdbx_description
1 polymer ?
#
loop_
_entity_poly.entity_id
_entity_poly.type
_entity_poly.pdbx_seq_one_letter_code
_entity_poly.pdbx_strand_id
1 'polypeptide(L)'
;MVDGPEHVKKLTVPQLQELAGEIRTELIEGLAKGGGHLGPNLGVVELSIALHKVFTTPKDKFVWDVSHQVYVHKLLTGRKNRFRTIRQTDGLNGFALRTESEHDSFGAGHAGTALSAALGMAAARDKRGSNENVVAIFGDAALTNGISFEAMNNVAHTTKKFIGILNDNEWSIAKNVGAISGYLNKLITNPRYNQLAKDFENFVRRLPKGDLALQLAHRAEGGLKGALTGVGLNRTTSLVESDGRGGHGSPVLFEEMGMRYLGPIDGHDLPLLISTLEFAKTCDHPIVIHVLTQKGKGYEAALKQPEKFHGLGPYNAATGETPATKPGTPPMYQDIMGQTCVKLAKKNEAVVGLTAAMPSGTGMKHLEKAMPERYYDVGIAEEHGVIFAAGMATMGLRPIVAIYSSFLQRAYGCIHHDVCLQDLPVIFCMDRAGLSANDGPTHHGIFDISYLRCFPNVVAMAPANEDELADMMFTATTINHPTFIRYPRGAAEGVPVKDEPQLIEVGKAVVQANFANNGKRKVALFGLGPMNAIARKAAAQLAAEGFDVAVINPRFTKPIDAAVHEQFGRGADLIVTLEDHVLIGGYGSAVLELLSEKAVTTPVVRIGWPDQFIEHATTQDELRNKYGLSVENTVAKVKTHFGDTTATTKLVGGA
;
A
#
# COMPACT_ATOMS: atom_id res chain seq x y z
N MET A 1 -9.17 -18.11 -28.52
CA MET A 1 -8.14 -18.03 -27.48
C MET A 1 -7.53 -16.63 -27.52
N VAL A 2 -7.48 -15.92 -26.40
CA VAL A 2 -6.92 -14.55 -26.31
C VAL A 2 -5.51 -14.65 -25.72
N ASP A 3 -4.49 -14.31 -26.55
CA ASP A 3 -3.08 -14.35 -26.14
C ASP A 3 -2.45 -12.95 -26.09
N GLY A 4 -3.19 -11.93 -26.58
CA GLY A 4 -2.76 -10.54 -26.57
C GLY A 4 -3.92 -9.58 -26.81
N PRO A 5 -3.72 -8.27 -26.58
CA PRO A 5 -4.79 -7.26 -26.71
C PRO A 5 -5.34 -7.14 -28.15
N GLU A 6 -4.55 -7.46 -29.16
CA GLU A 6 -4.99 -7.47 -30.55
C GLU A 6 -6.06 -8.54 -30.84
N HIS A 7 -6.10 -9.62 -30.07
CA HIS A 7 -7.15 -10.64 -30.17
C HIS A 7 -8.49 -10.11 -29.62
N VAL A 8 -8.44 -9.34 -28.51
CA VAL A 8 -9.65 -8.72 -27.91
C VAL A 8 -10.35 -7.80 -28.90
N LYS A 9 -9.59 -7.06 -29.72
CA LYS A 9 -10.13 -6.15 -30.74
C LYS A 9 -10.97 -6.83 -31.82
N LYS A 10 -10.70 -8.11 -32.10
CA LYS A 10 -11.40 -8.89 -33.15
C LYS A 10 -12.71 -9.51 -32.63
N LEU A 11 -12.92 -9.62 -31.33
CA LEU A 11 -14.09 -10.29 -30.75
C LEU A 11 -15.35 -9.45 -30.89
N THR A 12 -16.47 -10.12 -31.14
CA THR A 12 -17.82 -9.56 -31.12
C THR A 12 -18.26 -9.36 -29.66
N VAL A 13 -19.32 -8.56 -29.43
CA VAL A 13 -19.85 -8.34 -28.09
C VAL A 13 -20.25 -9.63 -27.37
N PRO A 14 -20.96 -10.60 -28.00
CA PRO A 14 -21.23 -11.89 -27.35
C PRO A 14 -19.95 -12.64 -26.95
N GLN A 15 -18.93 -12.65 -27.80
CA GLN A 15 -17.64 -13.28 -27.48
C GLN A 15 -16.89 -12.57 -26.35
N LEU A 16 -17.02 -11.24 -26.24
CA LEU A 16 -16.45 -10.48 -25.11
C LEU A 16 -17.19 -10.79 -23.79
N GLN A 17 -18.50 -11.04 -23.84
CA GLN A 17 -19.27 -11.47 -22.68
C GLN A 17 -18.87 -12.89 -22.22
N GLU A 18 -18.65 -13.81 -23.16
CA GLU A 18 -18.12 -15.15 -22.89
C GLU A 18 -16.72 -15.06 -22.27
N LEU A 19 -15.82 -14.26 -22.85
CA LEU A 19 -14.48 -13.99 -22.31
C LEU A 19 -14.53 -13.44 -20.89
N ALA A 20 -15.49 -12.57 -20.56
CA ALA A 20 -15.67 -12.06 -19.19
C ALA A 20 -15.99 -13.19 -18.20
N GLY A 21 -16.80 -14.17 -18.61
CA GLY A 21 -17.09 -15.37 -17.82
C GLY A 21 -15.84 -16.24 -17.60
N GLU A 22 -15.08 -16.51 -18.67
CA GLU A 22 -13.82 -17.28 -18.61
C GLU A 22 -12.79 -16.60 -17.69
N ILE A 23 -12.62 -15.28 -17.80
CA ILE A 23 -11.70 -14.51 -16.96
C ILE A 23 -12.12 -14.61 -15.48
N ARG A 24 -13.42 -14.50 -15.16
CA ARG A 24 -13.90 -14.65 -13.77
C ARG A 24 -13.58 -16.02 -13.21
N THR A 25 -13.79 -17.06 -13.98
CA THR A 25 -13.44 -18.44 -13.58
C THR A 25 -11.95 -18.55 -13.31
N GLU A 26 -11.08 -18.05 -14.23
CA GLU A 26 -9.62 -18.09 -14.02
C GLU A 26 -9.17 -17.25 -12.81
N LEU A 27 -9.81 -16.10 -12.55
CA LEU A 27 -9.53 -15.31 -11.34
C LEU A 27 -9.86 -16.09 -10.05
N ILE A 28 -11.05 -16.71 -9.99
CA ILE A 28 -11.51 -17.46 -8.80
C ILE A 28 -10.65 -18.71 -8.58
N GLU A 29 -10.38 -19.49 -9.61
CA GLU A 29 -9.61 -20.74 -9.51
C GLU A 29 -8.10 -20.48 -9.42
N GLY A 30 -7.59 -19.56 -10.25
CA GLY A 30 -6.17 -19.26 -10.35
C GLY A 30 -5.59 -18.66 -9.08
N LEU A 31 -6.37 -17.86 -8.34
CA LEU A 31 -5.95 -17.27 -7.06
C LEU A 31 -6.20 -18.17 -5.84
N ALA A 32 -6.92 -19.30 -6.00
CA ALA A 32 -7.31 -20.13 -4.86
C ALA A 32 -6.13 -20.65 -4.03
N LYS A 33 -5.00 -20.97 -4.68
CA LYS A 33 -3.79 -21.51 -4.02
C LYS A 33 -2.86 -20.44 -3.45
N GLY A 34 -2.66 -19.34 -4.19
CA GLY A 34 -1.70 -18.27 -3.84
C GLY A 34 -2.33 -17.09 -3.11
N GLY A 35 -3.64 -16.97 -3.16
CA GLY A 35 -4.33 -15.75 -2.72
C GLY A 35 -4.15 -14.59 -3.71
N GLY A 36 -4.66 -13.42 -3.34
CA GLY A 36 -4.54 -12.21 -4.15
C GLY A 36 -5.68 -11.21 -3.95
N HIS A 37 -5.73 -10.20 -4.81
CA HIS A 37 -6.75 -9.16 -4.79
C HIS A 37 -7.98 -9.57 -5.62
N LEU A 38 -8.72 -10.61 -5.17
CA LEU A 38 -9.79 -11.20 -5.96
C LEU A 38 -10.97 -10.25 -6.17
N GLY A 39 -11.52 -9.67 -5.10
CA GLY A 39 -12.71 -8.82 -5.15
C GLY A 39 -12.57 -7.61 -6.09
N PRO A 40 -11.50 -6.81 -5.98
CA PRO A 40 -11.24 -5.69 -6.89
C PRO A 40 -11.15 -6.12 -8.37
N ASN A 41 -10.50 -7.25 -8.66
CA ASN A 41 -10.34 -7.73 -10.04
C ASN A 41 -11.65 -8.25 -10.65
N LEU A 42 -12.49 -8.92 -9.85
CA LEU A 42 -13.83 -9.35 -10.29
C LEU A 42 -14.73 -8.15 -10.65
N GLY A 43 -14.53 -7.02 -9.98
CA GLY A 43 -15.29 -5.79 -10.24
C GLY A 43 -14.94 -5.10 -11.54
N VAL A 44 -13.73 -5.28 -12.07
CA VAL A 44 -13.24 -4.54 -13.25
C VAL A 44 -13.07 -5.40 -14.51
N VAL A 45 -13.70 -6.57 -14.58
CA VAL A 45 -13.53 -7.50 -15.72
C VAL A 45 -14.02 -6.84 -17.01
N GLU A 46 -15.26 -6.36 -17.06
CA GLU A 46 -15.83 -5.71 -18.23
C GLU A 46 -15.11 -4.43 -18.59
N LEU A 47 -14.77 -3.60 -17.58
CA LEU A 47 -14.02 -2.37 -17.79
C LEU A 47 -12.66 -2.65 -18.44
N SER A 48 -11.91 -3.65 -17.97
CA SER A 48 -10.61 -4.01 -18.52
C SER A 48 -10.74 -4.54 -19.95
N ILE A 49 -11.75 -5.36 -20.24
CA ILE A 49 -12.04 -5.84 -21.59
C ILE A 49 -12.37 -4.68 -22.52
N ALA A 50 -13.24 -3.76 -22.10
CA ALA A 50 -13.64 -2.59 -22.89
C ALA A 50 -12.44 -1.67 -23.18
N LEU A 51 -11.55 -1.45 -22.21
CA LEU A 51 -10.31 -0.70 -22.38
C LEU A 51 -9.45 -1.31 -23.49
N HIS A 52 -9.21 -2.63 -23.46
CA HIS A 52 -8.43 -3.33 -24.48
C HIS A 52 -9.15 -3.47 -25.82
N LYS A 53 -10.47 -3.39 -25.83
CA LYS A 53 -11.26 -3.34 -27.08
C LYS A 53 -11.07 -2.01 -27.81
N VAL A 54 -11.03 -0.89 -27.07
CA VAL A 54 -11.02 0.47 -27.63
C VAL A 54 -9.59 0.99 -27.85
N PHE A 55 -8.74 0.88 -26.84
CA PHE A 55 -7.38 1.42 -26.87
C PHE A 55 -6.33 0.38 -27.27
N THR A 56 -5.16 0.82 -27.69
CA THR A 56 -4.09 -0.03 -28.20
C THR A 56 -2.82 0.11 -27.36
N THR A 57 -2.68 -0.71 -26.32
CA THR A 57 -1.43 -0.83 -25.56
C THR A 57 -0.40 -1.65 -26.34
N PRO A 58 0.90 -1.35 -26.23
CA PRO A 58 1.55 -0.37 -25.36
C PRO A 58 1.59 1.07 -25.91
N LYS A 59 1.03 1.33 -27.13
CA LYS A 59 0.97 2.69 -27.70
C LYS A 59 0.17 3.60 -26.77
N ASP A 60 -1.12 3.31 -26.56
CA ASP A 60 -1.95 4.01 -25.60
C ASP A 60 -1.52 3.62 -24.17
N LYS A 61 -1.57 4.55 -23.23
CA LYS A 61 -1.05 4.39 -21.89
C LYS A 61 -2.17 4.20 -20.86
N PHE A 62 -2.15 3.07 -20.14
CA PHE A 62 -3.03 2.85 -19.00
C PHE A 62 -2.23 3.09 -17.72
N VAL A 63 -2.76 3.93 -16.83
CA VAL A 63 -2.19 4.20 -15.52
C VAL A 63 -3.22 3.81 -14.47
N TRP A 64 -2.99 2.70 -13.79
CA TRP A 64 -3.87 2.15 -12.78
C TRP A 64 -3.49 2.67 -11.41
N ASP A 65 -4.42 3.28 -10.69
CA ASP A 65 -4.20 3.68 -9.30
C ASP A 65 -4.08 2.44 -8.40
N VAL A 66 -3.14 2.43 -7.46
CA VAL A 66 -2.74 1.23 -6.68
C VAL A 66 -2.31 0.07 -7.56
N SER A 67 -3.01 -0.19 -8.64
CA SER A 67 -2.85 -1.29 -9.60
C SER A 67 -3.08 -2.71 -9.05
N HIS A 68 -3.70 -2.87 -7.89
CA HIS A 68 -4.07 -4.18 -7.36
C HIS A 68 -5.22 -4.85 -8.17
N GLN A 69 -5.90 -4.09 -9.02
CA GLN A 69 -6.98 -4.53 -9.93
C GLN A 69 -6.50 -4.84 -11.37
N VAL A 70 -5.18 -5.03 -11.59
CA VAL A 70 -4.61 -5.24 -12.95
C VAL A 70 -4.54 -6.70 -13.39
N TYR A 71 -5.13 -7.64 -12.67
CA TYR A 71 -5.00 -9.06 -13.02
C TYR A 71 -5.66 -9.38 -14.35
N VAL A 72 -6.82 -8.76 -14.64
CA VAL A 72 -7.48 -8.87 -15.95
C VAL A 72 -6.60 -8.29 -17.07
N HIS A 73 -5.99 -7.13 -16.82
CA HIS A 73 -5.01 -6.53 -17.75
C HIS A 73 -3.84 -7.48 -18.01
N LYS A 74 -3.29 -8.14 -16.97
CA LYS A 74 -2.21 -9.14 -17.14
C LYS A 74 -2.67 -10.33 -17.98
N LEU A 75 -3.87 -10.86 -17.75
CA LEU A 75 -4.45 -11.95 -18.54
C LEU A 75 -4.60 -11.57 -20.03
N LEU A 76 -5.02 -10.34 -20.33
CA LEU A 76 -5.25 -9.84 -21.68
C LEU A 76 -3.97 -9.38 -22.40
N THR A 77 -2.84 -9.29 -21.71
CA THR A 77 -1.55 -8.82 -22.24
C THR A 77 -0.46 -9.90 -22.24
N GLY A 78 -0.83 -11.14 -22.57
CA GLY A 78 0.11 -12.23 -22.85
C GLY A 78 0.64 -12.98 -21.63
N ARG A 79 0.16 -12.66 -20.40
CA ARG A 79 0.66 -13.27 -19.16
C ARG A 79 -0.22 -14.40 -18.59
N LYS A 80 -1.25 -14.85 -19.31
CA LYS A 80 -2.20 -15.87 -18.83
C LYS A 80 -1.53 -17.19 -18.44
N ASN A 81 -0.52 -17.64 -19.18
CA ASN A 81 0.19 -18.89 -18.90
C ASN A 81 0.98 -18.86 -17.60
N ARG A 82 1.31 -17.67 -17.11
CA ARG A 82 2.00 -17.44 -15.83
C ARG A 82 1.04 -16.93 -14.74
N PHE A 83 -0.24 -16.72 -15.03
CA PHE A 83 -1.18 -16.06 -14.12
C PHE A 83 -1.25 -16.72 -12.74
N ARG A 84 -1.24 -18.07 -12.69
CA ARG A 84 -1.31 -18.84 -11.44
C ARG A 84 -0.06 -18.75 -10.56
N THR A 85 0.99 -18.07 -11.04
CA THR A 85 2.20 -17.77 -10.25
C THR A 85 2.18 -16.38 -9.62
N ILE A 86 1.07 -15.65 -9.73
CA ILE A 86 0.96 -14.28 -9.22
C ILE A 86 1.23 -14.22 -7.71
N ARG A 87 2.06 -13.25 -7.28
CA ARG A 87 2.50 -13.05 -5.89
C ARG A 87 3.32 -14.22 -5.31
N GLN A 88 3.84 -15.11 -6.14
CA GLN A 88 4.71 -16.21 -5.76
C GLN A 88 6.15 -15.92 -6.19
N THR A 89 7.11 -16.59 -5.57
CA THR A 89 8.53 -16.48 -5.91
C THR A 89 8.75 -16.74 -7.39
N ASP A 90 9.51 -15.86 -8.04
CA ASP A 90 9.77 -15.84 -9.49
C ASP A 90 8.53 -15.78 -10.38
N GLY A 91 7.37 -15.51 -9.80
CA GLY A 91 6.08 -15.39 -10.47
C GLY A 91 5.77 -13.97 -10.94
N LEU A 92 4.49 -13.75 -11.30
CA LEU A 92 3.99 -12.42 -11.64
C LEU A 92 3.82 -11.56 -10.40
N ASN A 93 4.15 -10.28 -10.52
CA ASN A 93 3.88 -9.30 -9.46
C ASN A 93 2.38 -9.08 -9.25
N GLY A 94 1.94 -8.82 -8.03
CA GLY A 94 0.55 -8.51 -7.68
C GLY A 94 0.09 -7.11 -8.10
N PHE A 95 0.99 -6.29 -8.63
CA PHE A 95 0.77 -4.92 -9.09
C PHE A 95 1.32 -4.74 -10.52
N ALA A 96 1.03 -3.62 -11.17
CA ALA A 96 1.65 -3.26 -12.43
C ALA A 96 3.14 -2.99 -12.21
N LEU A 97 3.98 -3.53 -13.11
CA LEU A 97 5.43 -3.39 -13.01
C LEU A 97 6.03 -3.23 -14.42
N ARG A 98 6.66 -2.09 -14.69
CA ARG A 98 7.23 -1.76 -16.01
C ARG A 98 8.26 -2.76 -16.51
N THR A 99 8.99 -3.41 -15.61
CA THR A 99 9.97 -4.44 -15.95
C THR A 99 9.34 -5.81 -16.25
N GLU A 100 8.04 -6.00 -15.93
CA GLU A 100 7.32 -7.25 -16.19
C GLU A 100 6.71 -7.28 -17.58
N SER A 101 6.22 -6.12 -18.07
CA SER A 101 5.56 -6.03 -19.39
C SER A 101 5.63 -4.61 -19.95
N GLU A 102 5.80 -4.48 -21.27
CA GLU A 102 5.69 -3.20 -21.99
C GLU A 102 4.28 -2.57 -21.91
N HIS A 103 3.27 -3.38 -21.63
CA HIS A 103 1.89 -2.93 -21.43
C HIS A 103 1.67 -2.25 -20.07
N ASP A 104 2.55 -2.45 -19.10
CA ASP A 104 2.50 -1.82 -17.77
C ASP A 104 3.17 -0.42 -17.85
N SER A 105 2.42 0.59 -18.26
CA SER A 105 2.94 1.94 -18.55
C SER A 105 3.56 2.62 -17.33
N PHE A 106 3.05 2.31 -16.13
CA PHE A 106 3.52 2.86 -14.86
C PHE A 106 3.40 1.82 -13.73
N GLY A 107 4.46 1.67 -12.95
CA GLY A 107 4.44 0.83 -11.75
C GLY A 107 3.69 1.52 -10.63
N ALA A 108 2.85 0.78 -9.91
CA ALA A 108 2.08 1.32 -8.79
C ALA A 108 2.01 0.31 -7.63
N GLY A 109 1.42 0.70 -6.54
CA GLY A 109 1.24 -0.07 -5.29
C GLY A 109 0.65 0.81 -4.20
N HIS A 110 0.79 2.13 -4.34
CA HIS A 110 0.25 3.14 -3.44
C HIS A 110 -0.86 3.94 -4.12
N ALA A 111 -1.90 4.30 -3.38
CA ALA A 111 -3.05 5.03 -3.91
C ALA A 111 -2.75 6.51 -4.16
N GLY A 112 -3.56 7.13 -5.04
CA GLY A 112 -3.55 8.56 -5.32
C GLY A 112 -2.56 9.00 -6.38
N THR A 113 -1.71 8.11 -6.93
CA THR A 113 -0.61 8.50 -7.82
C THR A 113 -0.99 8.50 -9.31
N ALA A 114 -2.04 7.79 -9.70
CA ALA A 114 -2.35 7.55 -11.12
C ALA A 114 -2.70 8.82 -11.89
N LEU A 115 -3.48 9.73 -11.30
CA LEU A 115 -3.86 10.99 -11.95
C LEU A 115 -2.62 11.84 -12.27
N SER A 116 -1.72 12.02 -11.30
CA SER A 116 -0.48 12.78 -11.49
C SER A 116 0.45 12.13 -12.52
N ALA A 117 0.62 10.81 -12.45
CA ALA A 117 1.49 10.09 -13.39
C ALA A 117 0.94 10.15 -14.82
N ALA A 118 -0.37 9.93 -14.99
CA ALA A 118 -1.03 10.05 -16.29
C ALA A 118 -0.98 11.48 -16.83
N LEU A 119 -1.15 12.49 -15.97
CA LEU A 119 -1.03 13.90 -16.37
C LEU A 119 0.38 14.21 -16.88
N GLY A 120 1.42 13.72 -16.20
CA GLY A 120 2.81 13.84 -16.66
C GLY A 120 3.03 13.18 -18.02
N MET A 121 2.42 11.99 -18.26
CA MET A 121 2.48 11.34 -19.56
C MET A 121 1.75 12.13 -20.66
N ALA A 122 0.58 12.70 -20.34
CA ALA A 122 -0.18 13.53 -21.27
C ALA A 122 0.60 14.81 -21.64
N ALA A 123 1.22 15.47 -20.66
CA ALA A 123 2.08 16.62 -20.89
C ALA A 123 3.30 16.28 -21.79
N ALA A 124 3.93 15.13 -21.56
CA ALA A 124 5.03 14.63 -22.38
C ALA A 124 4.59 14.31 -23.81
N ARG A 125 3.41 13.69 -23.99
CA ARG A 125 2.78 13.48 -25.31
C ARG A 125 2.60 14.80 -26.04
N ASP A 126 2.00 15.80 -25.39
CA ASP A 126 1.69 17.10 -25.99
C ASP A 126 2.98 17.84 -26.41
N LYS A 127 4.03 17.77 -25.59
CA LYS A 127 5.36 18.34 -25.92
C LYS A 127 6.02 17.66 -27.12
N ARG A 128 5.83 16.37 -27.29
CA ARG A 128 6.36 15.59 -28.45
C ARG A 128 5.49 15.72 -29.68
N GLY A 129 4.28 16.27 -29.58
CA GLY A 129 3.32 16.30 -30.69
C GLY A 129 2.82 14.90 -31.11
N SER A 130 2.93 13.91 -30.22
CA SER A 130 2.43 12.55 -30.47
C SER A 130 0.94 12.44 -30.08
N ASN A 131 0.28 11.34 -30.47
CA ASN A 131 -1.18 11.25 -30.44
C ASN A 131 -1.74 10.07 -29.61
N GLU A 132 -0.89 9.40 -28.83
CA GLU A 132 -1.33 8.31 -27.96
C GLU A 132 -2.36 8.80 -26.93
N ASN A 133 -3.32 7.94 -26.60
CA ASN A 133 -4.24 8.22 -25.52
C ASN A 133 -3.59 7.89 -24.17
N VAL A 134 -3.85 8.73 -23.18
CA VAL A 134 -3.44 8.49 -21.79
C VAL A 134 -4.71 8.35 -20.96
N VAL A 135 -4.87 7.20 -20.32
CA VAL A 135 -6.05 6.85 -19.53
C VAL A 135 -5.62 6.57 -18.09
N ALA A 136 -6.09 7.39 -17.16
CA ALA A 136 -5.95 7.16 -15.72
C ALA A 136 -7.15 6.38 -15.20
N ILE A 137 -6.94 5.24 -14.54
CA ILE A 137 -7.99 4.43 -13.91
C ILE A 137 -7.79 4.51 -12.40
N PHE A 138 -8.70 5.14 -11.70
CA PHE A 138 -8.61 5.39 -10.27
C PHE A 138 -9.91 5.07 -9.54
N GLY A 139 -9.79 4.59 -8.31
CA GLY A 139 -10.95 4.27 -7.47
C GLY A 139 -11.53 5.50 -6.77
N ASP A 140 -12.77 5.39 -6.35
CA ASP A 140 -13.47 6.37 -5.53
C ASP A 140 -12.72 6.69 -4.21
N ALA A 141 -12.14 5.69 -3.58
CA ALA A 141 -11.29 5.87 -2.41
C ALA A 141 -10.01 6.68 -2.68
N ALA A 142 -9.46 6.62 -3.89
CA ALA A 142 -8.29 7.41 -4.26
C ALA A 142 -8.55 8.92 -4.24
N LEU A 143 -9.82 9.33 -4.34
CA LEU A 143 -10.22 10.74 -4.21
C LEU A 143 -10.14 11.27 -2.76
N THR A 144 -9.95 10.43 -1.78
CA THR A 144 -9.67 10.89 -0.40
C THR A 144 -8.21 11.30 -0.21
N ASN A 145 -7.34 11.01 -1.18
CA ASN A 145 -5.92 11.34 -1.15
C ASN A 145 -5.65 12.74 -1.71
N GLY A 146 -4.85 13.55 -1.02
CA GLY A 146 -4.51 14.92 -1.40
C GLY A 146 -3.87 15.04 -2.78
N ILE A 147 -2.96 14.12 -3.14
CA ILE A 147 -2.27 14.10 -4.44
C ILE A 147 -3.25 13.99 -5.62
N SER A 148 -4.38 13.27 -5.43
CA SER A 148 -5.44 13.21 -6.45
C SER A 148 -6.05 14.59 -6.71
N PHE A 149 -6.28 15.38 -5.66
CA PHE A 149 -6.78 16.76 -5.81
C PHE A 149 -5.75 17.69 -6.42
N GLU A 150 -4.48 17.55 -6.04
CA GLU A 150 -3.36 18.31 -6.67
C GLU A 150 -3.30 18.03 -8.18
N ALA A 151 -3.44 16.77 -8.59
CA ALA A 151 -3.48 16.41 -10.00
C ALA A 151 -4.70 17.02 -10.71
N MET A 152 -5.90 16.85 -10.15
CA MET A 152 -7.13 17.41 -10.74
C MET A 152 -7.07 18.93 -10.91
N ASN A 153 -6.52 19.65 -9.92
CA ASN A 153 -6.30 21.10 -10.00
C ASN A 153 -5.41 21.52 -11.18
N ASN A 154 -4.55 20.62 -11.66
CA ASN A 154 -3.60 20.89 -12.73
C ASN A 154 -4.03 20.37 -14.11
N VAL A 155 -5.01 19.45 -14.21
CA VAL A 155 -5.34 18.78 -15.49
C VAL A 155 -5.69 19.76 -16.59
N ALA A 156 -6.65 20.65 -16.36
CA ALA A 156 -7.18 21.57 -17.39
C ALA A 156 -6.14 22.60 -17.88
N HIS A 157 -5.16 22.94 -17.05
CA HIS A 157 -4.07 23.86 -17.39
C HIS A 157 -2.89 23.19 -18.08
N THR A 158 -2.72 21.86 -17.88
CA THR A 158 -1.54 21.14 -18.35
C THR A 158 -1.75 20.51 -19.72
N THR A 159 -2.94 19.99 -20.02
CA THR A 159 -3.22 19.23 -21.26
C THR A 159 -4.63 19.48 -21.76
N LYS A 160 -4.78 19.38 -23.09
CA LYS A 160 -6.11 19.45 -23.72
C LYS A 160 -6.79 18.09 -23.81
N LYS A 161 -6.04 16.99 -23.75
CA LYS A 161 -6.62 15.63 -23.89
C LYS A 161 -6.16 14.74 -22.76
N PHE A 162 -7.11 14.37 -21.90
CA PHE A 162 -6.90 13.50 -20.76
C PHE A 162 -8.16 12.68 -20.50
N ILE A 163 -8.02 11.39 -20.25
CA ILE A 163 -9.14 10.51 -19.94
C ILE A 163 -8.95 9.96 -18.53
N GLY A 164 -9.82 10.35 -17.62
CA GLY A 164 -9.93 9.78 -16.29
C GLY A 164 -11.10 8.79 -16.22
N ILE A 165 -10.90 7.63 -15.63
CA ILE A 165 -11.95 6.65 -15.34
C ILE A 165 -12.04 6.51 -13.83
N LEU A 166 -13.11 7.08 -13.26
CA LEU A 166 -13.47 6.89 -11.87
C LEU A 166 -14.23 5.57 -11.73
N ASN A 167 -13.56 4.57 -11.19
CA ASN A 167 -14.13 3.27 -10.88
C ASN A 167 -14.73 3.31 -9.48
N ASP A 168 -16.03 3.53 -9.38
CA ASP A 168 -16.75 3.65 -8.12
C ASP A 168 -17.44 2.34 -7.75
N ASN A 169 -17.06 1.79 -6.60
CA ASN A 169 -17.66 0.60 -6.00
C ASN A 169 -17.96 0.75 -4.51
N GLU A 170 -17.88 1.97 -3.97
CA GLU A 170 -18.11 2.35 -2.58
C GLU A 170 -17.12 1.75 -1.54
N TRP A 171 -16.08 1.09 -2.00
CA TRP A 171 -15.13 0.37 -1.14
C TRP A 171 -13.68 0.73 -1.45
N SER A 172 -12.92 0.96 -0.37
CA SER A 172 -11.45 0.82 -0.34
C SER A 172 -11.06 -0.60 0.14
N ILE A 173 -10.20 -0.75 1.11
CA ILE A 173 -10.07 -1.97 1.90
C ILE A 173 -11.33 -2.14 2.74
N ALA A 174 -11.69 -1.11 3.52
CA ALA A 174 -12.97 -0.98 4.23
C ALA A 174 -13.99 -0.15 3.41
N LYS A 175 -15.18 0.09 3.95
CA LYS A 175 -16.15 1.00 3.36
C LYS A 175 -15.59 2.42 3.37
N ASN A 176 -15.80 3.17 2.29
CA ASN A 176 -15.29 4.53 2.17
C ASN A 176 -15.88 5.48 3.22
N VAL A 177 -15.03 6.38 3.72
CA VAL A 177 -15.36 7.39 4.73
C VAL A 177 -15.29 8.81 4.16
N GLY A 178 -15.89 9.76 4.87
CA GLY A 178 -15.76 11.19 4.61
C GLY A 178 -16.74 11.76 3.59
N ALA A 179 -16.65 13.07 3.36
CA ALA A 179 -17.59 13.84 2.55
C ALA A 179 -17.57 13.48 1.06
N ILE A 180 -16.43 13.04 0.53
CA ILE A 180 -16.29 12.64 -0.89
C ILE A 180 -17.17 11.44 -1.20
N SER A 181 -17.19 10.41 -0.33
CA SER A 181 -18.09 9.26 -0.48
C SER A 181 -19.56 9.71 -0.51
N GLY A 182 -19.95 10.60 0.41
CA GLY A 182 -21.29 11.18 0.41
C GLY A 182 -21.61 12.02 -0.83
N TYR A 183 -20.63 12.72 -1.38
CA TYR A 183 -20.76 13.48 -2.61
C TYR A 183 -20.97 12.57 -3.83
N LEU A 184 -20.19 11.51 -3.99
CA LEU A 184 -20.33 10.55 -5.08
C LEU A 184 -21.70 9.85 -5.02
N ASN A 185 -22.14 9.44 -3.83
CA ASN A 185 -23.49 8.88 -3.63
C ASN A 185 -24.61 9.85 -4.03
N LYS A 186 -24.45 11.15 -3.78
CA LYS A 186 -25.41 12.17 -4.26
C LYS A 186 -25.43 12.27 -5.79
N LEU A 187 -24.29 12.14 -6.47
CA LEU A 187 -24.24 12.10 -7.93
C LEU A 187 -25.00 10.89 -8.47
N ILE A 188 -24.78 9.70 -7.89
CA ILE A 188 -25.45 8.45 -8.30
C ILE A 188 -26.97 8.53 -8.11
N THR A 189 -27.43 9.17 -7.03
CA THR A 189 -28.86 9.23 -6.69
C THR A 189 -29.57 10.44 -7.27
N ASN A 190 -28.89 11.39 -7.88
CA ASN A 190 -29.49 12.62 -8.40
C ASN A 190 -30.31 12.36 -9.67
N PRO A 191 -31.64 12.65 -9.70
CA PRO A 191 -32.49 12.38 -10.85
C PRO A 191 -32.05 13.08 -12.15
N ARG A 192 -31.47 14.29 -12.05
CA ARG A 192 -30.97 15.02 -13.22
C ARG A 192 -29.78 14.33 -13.87
N TYR A 193 -28.82 13.89 -13.07
CA TYR A 193 -27.67 13.14 -13.60
C TYR A 193 -28.08 11.77 -14.14
N ASN A 194 -29.01 11.10 -13.48
CA ASN A 194 -29.57 9.85 -13.97
C ASN A 194 -30.31 10.02 -15.29
N GLN A 195 -31.02 11.15 -15.50
CA GLN A 195 -31.67 11.44 -16.78
C GLN A 195 -30.64 11.76 -17.86
N LEU A 196 -29.63 12.59 -17.58
CA LEU A 196 -28.56 12.91 -18.51
C LEU A 196 -27.74 11.64 -18.87
N ALA A 197 -27.49 10.77 -17.89
CA ALA A 197 -26.83 9.49 -18.13
C ALA A 197 -27.65 8.59 -19.07
N LYS A 198 -28.99 8.50 -18.85
CA LYS A 198 -29.91 7.76 -19.74
C LYS A 198 -29.99 8.38 -21.14
N ASP A 199 -30.05 9.70 -21.24
CA ASP A 199 -30.09 10.38 -22.54
C ASP A 199 -28.77 10.18 -23.28
N PHE A 200 -27.63 10.23 -22.59
CA PHE A 200 -26.34 9.89 -23.16
C PHE A 200 -26.25 8.41 -23.56
N GLU A 201 -26.71 7.50 -22.71
CA GLU A 201 -26.77 6.08 -23.01
C GLU A 201 -27.60 5.81 -24.26
N ASN A 202 -28.79 6.42 -24.35
CA ASN A 202 -29.67 6.32 -25.53
C ASN A 202 -29.02 6.91 -26.79
N PHE A 203 -28.30 8.03 -26.66
CA PHE A 203 -27.55 8.63 -27.77
C PHE A 203 -26.43 7.69 -28.23
N VAL A 204 -25.60 7.20 -27.31
CA VAL A 204 -24.48 6.30 -27.60
C VAL A 204 -24.93 4.98 -28.22
N ARG A 205 -26.04 4.39 -27.72
CA ARG A 205 -26.62 3.17 -28.29
C ARG A 205 -27.20 3.35 -29.70
N ARG A 206 -27.50 4.59 -30.11
CA ARG A 206 -28.03 4.94 -31.44
C ARG A 206 -26.91 5.29 -32.44
N LEU A 207 -25.67 5.47 -32.00
CA LEU A 207 -24.56 5.74 -32.90
C LEU A 207 -24.31 4.54 -33.80
N PRO A 208 -24.23 4.73 -35.15
CA PRO A 208 -23.91 3.64 -36.06
C PRO A 208 -22.49 3.12 -35.79
N LYS A 209 -22.31 1.81 -35.82
CA LYS A 209 -21.02 1.15 -35.61
C LYS A 209 -20.11 1.33 -36.82
N GLY A 210 -18.94 1.93 -36.65
CA GLY A 210 -17.91 2.06 -37.68
C GLY A 210 -17.46 3.50 -37.93
N ASP A 211 -16.62 3.71 -38.98
CA ASP A 211 -16.04 5.01 -39.35
C ASP A 211 -17.07 6.12 -39.64
N LEU A 212 -18.30 5.76 -39.96
CA LEU A 212 -19.42 6.68 -40.12
C LEU A 212 -19.83 7.32 -38.76
N ALA A 213 -19.60 6.61 -37.65
CA ALA A 213 -19.84 7.15 -36.30
C ALA A 213 -18.87 8.28 -35.96
N LEU A 214 -17.63 8.20 -36.41
CA LEU A 214 -16.62 9.26 -36.26
C LEU A 214 -16.99 10.53 -37.04
N GLN A 215 -17.46 10.38 -38.28
CA GLN A 215 -17.90 11.53 -39.10
C GLN A 215 -19.19 12.16 -38.58
N LEU A 216 -20.10 11.36 -38.03
CA LEU A 216 -21.34 11.85 -37.41
C LEU A 216 -21.09 12.43 -36.01
N ALA A 217 -20.11 11.94 -35.26
CA ALA A 217 -19.69 12.55 -33.99
C ALA A 217 -19.12 13.95 -34.23
N HIS A 218 -18.28 14.15 -35.25
CA HIS A 218 -17.79 15.51 -35.65
C HIS A 218 -18.90 16.42 -36.19
N ARG A 219 -19.91 15.87 -36.91
CA ARG A 219 -21.10 16.65 -37.34
C ARG A 219 -22.09 16.88 -36.20
N ALA A 220 -22.22 15.92 -35.26
CA ALA A 220 -23.06 16.08 -34.08
C ALA A 220 -22.42 17.02 -33.04
N GLU A 221 -21.08 17.27 -33.09
CA GLU A 221 -20.48 18.34 -32.32
C GLU A 221 -21.11 19.71 -32.62
N GLY A 222 -21.45 20.01 -33.88
CA GLY A 222 -22.20 21.19 -34.25
C GLY A 222 -23.68 21.12 -33.78
N GLY A 223 -24.32 19.95 -33.90
CA GLY A 223 -25.73 19.72 -33.52
C GLY A 223 -25.89 19.46 -32.04
N LEU A 224 -24.94 18.79 -31.39
CA LEU A 224 -24.91 18.56 -29.94
C LEU A 224 -24.52 19.84 -29.18
N LYS A 225 -23.64 20.69 -29.73
CA LYS A 225 -23.46 22.06 -29.27
C LYS A 225 -24.80 22.78 -29.26
N GLY A 226 -25.64 22.63 -30.28
CA GLY A 226 -26.98 23.19 -30.34
C GLY A 226 -27.97 22.59 -29.34
N ALA A 227 -27.97 21.28 -29.15
CA ALA A 227 -28.85 20.59 -28.19
C ALA A 227 -28.37 20.73 -26.74
N LEU A 228 -27.05 20.76 -26.52
CA LEU A 228 -26.44 20.97 -25.19
C LEU A 228 -26.35 22.49 -24.85
N THR A 229 -26.30 23.40 -25.84
CA THR A 229 -26.48 24.86 -25.63
C THR A 229 -27.91 25.22 -25.30
N GLY A 230 -28.91 24.47 -25.82
CA GLY A 230 -30.28 24.54 -25.37
C GLY A 230 -30.50 24.06 -23.93
N VAL A 231 -29.57 23.32 -23.36
CA VAL A 231 -29.56 22.82 -21.98
C VAL A 231 -28.47 23.53 -21.10
N GLY A 232 -27.84 24.61 -21.59
CA GLY A 232 -26.98 25.45 -20.75
C GLY A 232 -25.55 24.97 -20.55
N LEU A 233 -25.03 24.07 -21.37
CA LEU A 233 -23.68 23.46 -21.22
C LEU A 233 -22.54 24.21 -21.92
N ASN A 234 -22.74 25.45 -22.39
CA ASN A 234 -21.74 26.24 -23.10
C ASN A 234 -21.48 27.61 -22.45
N ARG A 235 -21.29 27.62 -21.13
CA ARG A 235 -20.74 28.82 -20.46
C ARG A 235 -19.68 28.41 -19.47
N THR A 236 -18.46 28.80 -19.73
CA THR A 236 -17.41 29.11 -18.73
C THR A 236 -17.79 30.34 -17.88
N THR A 237 -19.05 30.47 -17.53
CA THR A 237 -19.55 31.50 -16.62
C THR A 237 -20.69 30.88 -15.81
N SER A 238 -20.44 30.76 -14.50
CA SER A 238 -21.40 30.56 -13.42
C SER A 238 -22.83 30.26 -13.85
N LEU A 239 -23.27 28.98 -13.78
CA LEU A 239 -24.68 28.60 -13.75
C LEU A 239 -25.34 29.09 -12.45
N VAL A 240 -25.22 30.37 -12.15
CA VAL A 240 -26.00 31.08 -11.18
C VAL A 240 -26.89 32.04 -11.97
N GLU A 241 -27.82 31.52 -12.77
CA GLU A 241 -29.03 32.23 -13.07
C GLU A 241 -30.13 31.62 -12.21
N SER A 242 -30.50 32.34 -11.17
CA SER A 242 -31.66 32.10 -10.34
C SER A 242 -32.93 32.21 -11.20
N ASP A 243 -33.55 31.10 -11.49
CA ASP A 243 -34.96 31.06 -11.89
C ASP A 243 -35.81 31.14 -10.64
N GLY A 244 -35.79 32.08 -9.83
CA GLY A 244 -36.72 32.38 -8.72
C GLY A 244 -37.43 31.23 -7.97
N ARG A 245 -37.07 29.95 -8.23
CA ARG A 245 -37.60 28.74 -7.60
C ARG A 245 -36.43 27.88 -7.09
N GLY A 246 -35.90 28.23 -5.96
CA GLY A 246 -35.02 27.54 -5.02
C GLY A 246 -34.42 26.17 -5.34
N GLY A 247 -33.87 25.94 -6.53
CA GLY A 247 -33.27 24.70 -6.94
C GLY A 247 -31.84 24.91 -7.50
N HIS A 248 -30.86 25.22 -6.64
CA HIS A 248 -29.46 25.23 -7.02
C HIS A 248 -28.98 23.80 -7.27
N GLY A 249 -28.88 23.39 -8.56
CA GLY A 249 -28.05 22.22 -8.91
C GLY A 249 -26.61 22.56 -8.60
N SER A 250 -26.01 21.96 -7.57
CA SER A 250 -24.59 22.14 -7.29
C SER A 250 -23.77 21.64 -8.49
N PRO A 251 -22.83 22.41 -9.02
CA PRO A 251 -21.95 21.97 -10.11
C PRO A 251 -21.15 20.73 -9.69
N VAL A 252 -20.86 19.86 -10.66
CA VAL A 252 -20.01 18.69 -10.40
C VAL A 252 -18.58 19.15 -10.17
N LEU A 253 -17.96 18.70 -9.11
CA LEU A 253 -16.56 19.05 -8.73
C LEU A 253 -15.59 18.95 -9.90
N PHE A 254 -15.71 17.90 -10.72
CA PHE A 254 -14.81 17.70 -11.88
C PHE A 254 -15.00 18.79 -12.94
N GLU A 255 -16.21 19.27 -13.16
CA GLU A 255 -16.49 20.34 -14.14
C GLU A 255 -15.97 21.68 -13.66
N GLU A 256 -16.08 21.97 -12.37
CA GLU A 256 -15.47 23.17 -11.77
C GLU A 256 -13.94 23.15 -11.87
N MET A 257 -13.33 21.97 -11.89
CA MET A 257 -11.90 21.78 -12.12
C MET A 257 -11.53 21.73 -13.62
N GLY A 258 -12.47 22.02 -14.53
CA GLY A 258 -12.22 22.08 -15.98
C GLY A 258 -12.15 20.72 -16.67
N MET A 259 -12.66 19.66 -16.04
CA MET A 259 -12.78 18.33 -16.62
C MET A 259 -14.24 18.03 -16.91
N ARG A 260 -14.57 17.65 -18.12
CA ARG A 260 -15.94 17.20 -18.45
C ARG A 260 -16.28 15.96 -17.65
N TYR A 261 -17.45 15.93 -17.02
CA TYR A 261 -17.96 14.76 -16.31
C TYR A 261 -18.96 13.99 -17.18
N LEU A 262 -18.80 12.67 -17.20
CA LEU A 262 -19.67 11.75 -17.93
C LEU A 262 -20.04 10.56 -17.05
N GLY A 263 -21.30 10.36 -16.83
CA GLY A 263 -21.80 9.24 -16.01
C GLY A 263 -22.82 9.70 -14.96
N PRO A 264 -23.14 8.85 -13.96
CA PRO A 264 -22.58 7.50 -13.79
C PRO A 264 -23.09 6.50 -14.85
N ILE A 265 -22.26 5.53 -15.26
CA ILE A 265 -22.63 4.46 -16.18
C ILE A 265 -22.41 3.09 -15.54
N ASP A 266 -23.16 2.06 -16.00
CA ASP A 266 -22.96 0.68 -15.56
C ASP A 266 -21.65 0.11 -16.08
N GLY A 267 -20.71 -0.18 -15.16
CA GLY A 267 -19.41 -0.78 -15.44
C GLY A 267 -19.43 -2.26 -15.82
N HIS A 268 -20.61 -2.88 -15.85
CA HIS A 268 -20.81 -4.27 -16.29
C HIS A 268 -21.54 -4.37 -17.62
N ASP A 269 -21.96 -3.26 -18.21
CA ASP A 269 -22.53 -3.18 -19.58
C ASP A 269 -21.42 -2.97 -20.61
N LEU A 270 -20.88 -4.07 -21.19
CA LEU A 270 -19.80 -4.02 -22.19
C LEU A 270 -20.13 -3.14 -23.40
N PRO A 271 -21.32 -3.23 -24.05
CA PRO A 271 -21.68 -2.34 -25.14
C PRO A 271 -21.62 -0.86 -24.76
N LEU A 272 -22.15 -0.50 -23.59
CA LEU A 272 -22.15 0.88 -23.10
C LEU A 272 -20.73 1.36 -22.80
N LEU A 273 -19.92 0.55 -22.11
CA LEU A 273 -18.51 0.85 -21.83
C LEU A 273 -17.71 1.10 -23.10
N ILE A 274 -17.81 0.18 -24.09
CA ILE A 274 -17.08 0.30 -25.36
C ILE A 274 -17.46 1.60 -26.06
N SER A 275 -18.76 1.87 -26.23
CA SER A 275 -19.22 3.05 -26.94
C SER A 275 -18.85 4.35 -26.21
N THR A 276 -18.89 4.34 -24.87
CA THR A 276 -18.47 5.49 -24.04
C THR A 276 -16.97 5.77 -24.15
N LEU A 277 -16.15 4.72 -24.16
CA LEU A 277 -14.70 4.84 -24.31
C LEU A 277 -14.31 5.27 -25.74
N GLU A 278 -15.01 4.80 -26.76
CA GLU A 278 -14.85 5.27 -28.14
C GLU A 278 -15.19 6.76 -28.27
N PHE A 279 -16.27 7.21 -27.64
CA PHE A 279 -16.60 8.64 -27.55
C PHE A 279 -15.50 9.44 -26.83
N ALA A 280 -15.06 9.01 -25.65
CA ALA A 280 -14.01 9.69 -24.90
C ALA A 280 -12.69 9.80 -25.68
N LYS A 281 -12.36 8.79 -26.50
CA LYS A 281 -11.19 8.78 -27.36
C LYS A 281 -11.21 9.92 -28.40
N THR A 282 -12.41 10.39 -28.80
CA THR A 282 -12.57 11.49 -29.76
C THR A 282 -12.56 12.88 -29.10
N CYS A 283 -12.69 12.96 -27.77
CA CYS A 283 -12.71 14.24 -27.06
C CYS A 283 -11.34 14.95 -27.15
N ASP A 284 -11.38 16.25 -27.33
CA ASP A 284 -10.22 17.15 -27.41
C ASP A 284 -10.00 17.95 -26.10
N HIS A 285 -10.69 17.58 -25.05
CA HIS A 285 -10.63 18.19 -23.72
C HIS A 285 -10.58 17.12 -22.64
N PRO A 286 -10.13 17.46 -21.41
CA PRO A 286 -10.09 16.52 -20.29
C PRO A 286 -11.49 16.01 -19.95
N ILE A 287 -11.62 14.69 -19.75
CA ILE A 287 -12.88 14.03 -19.42
C ILE A 287 -12.70 13.04 -18.28
N VAL A 288 -13.68 13.00 -17.35
CA VAL A 288 -13.80 11.96 -16.32
C VAL A 288 -15.05 11.15 -16.59
N ILE A 289 -14.88 9.84 -16.74
CA ILE A 289 -15.96 8.88 -16.90
C ILE A 289 -16.19 8.22 -15.54
N HIS A 290 -17.37 8.42 -14.97
CA HIS A 290 -17.77 7.78 -13.71
C HIS A 290 -18.43 6.43 -14.01
N VAL A 291 -17.77 5.34 -13.60
CA VAL A 291 -18.16 3.97 -13.88
C VAL A 291 -18.51 3.27 -12.57
N LEU A 292 -19.75 2.82 -12.45
CA LEU A 292 -20.22 2.06 -11.30
C LEU A 292 -19.89 0.58 -11.47
N THR A 293 -19.15 0.02 -10.53
CA THR A 293 -18.78 -1.40 -10.54
C THR A 293 -19.17 -2.08 -9.23
N GLN A 294 -19.19 -3.40 -9.24
CA GLN A 294 -19.48 -4.21 -8.05
C GLN A 294 -18.26 -5.05 -7.66
N LYS A 295 -17.63 -4.69 -6.54
CA LYS A 295 -16.52 -5.46 -5.98
C LYS A 295 -16.96 -6.90 -5.72
N GLY A 296 -16.22 -7.88 -6.25
CA GLY A 296 -16.58 -9.30 -6.13
C GLY A 296 -17.64 -9.81 -7.11
N LYS A 297 -17.99 -9.06 -8.16
CA LYS A 297 -18.99 -9.42 -9.18
C LYS A 297 -18.82 -10.84 -9.71
N GLY A 298 -19.92 -11.62 -9.64
CA GLY A 298 -19.97 -12.99 -10.13
C GLY A 298 -19.41 -14.05 -9.17
N TYR A 299 -19.05 -13.67 -7.93
CA TYR A 299 -18.66 -14.61 -6.90
C TYR A 299 -19.36 -14.31 -5.56
N GLU A 300 -20.36 -15.11 -5.20
CA GLU A 300 -21.25 -14.88 -4.06
C GLU A 300 -20.50 -14.70 -2.73
N ALA A 301 -19.42 -15.47 -2.50
CA ALA A 301 -18.60 -15.36 -1.31
C ALA A 301 -17.93 -13.98 -1.19
N ALA A 302 -17.47 -13.42 -2.32
CA ALA A 302 -16.85 -12.10 -2.36
C ALA A 302 -17.87 -10.97 -2.21
N LEU A 303 -19.08 -11.15 -2.75
CA LEU A 303 -20.18 -10.19 -2.59
C LEU A 303 -20.63 -10.06 -1.13
N LYS A 304 -20.66 -11.18 -0.40
CA LYS A 304 -21.04 -11.21 1.02
C LYS A 304 -19.97 -10.65 1.96
N GLN A 305 -18.69 -10.73 1.58
CA GLN A 305 -17.55 -10.34 2.41
C GLN A 305 -16.51 -9.53 1.61
N PRO A 306 -16.87 -8.34 1.08
CA PRO A 306 -16.01 -7.59 0.16
C PRO A 306 -14.68 -7.14 0.78
N GLU A 307 -14.63 -6.90 2.09
CA GLU A 307 -13.40 -6.58 2.81
C GLU A 307 -12.43 -7.78 2.84
N LYS A 308 -12.92 -8.97 3.20
CA LYS A 308 -12.11 -10.21 3.21
C LYS A 308 -11.51 -10.50 1.83
N PHE A 309 -12.31 -10.31 0.77
CA PHE A 309 -11.89 -10.58 -0.61
C PHE A 309 -11.17 -9.42 -1.27
N HIS A 310 -10.91 -8.32 -0.56
CA HIS A 310 -10.02 -7.27 -1.06
C HIS A 310 -8.60 -7.81 -1.28
N GLY A 311 -8.05 -8.53 -0.30
CA GLY A 311 -6.74 -9.17 -0.40
C GLY A 311 -6.66 -10.35 0.56
N LEU A 312 -6.79 -11.57 0.04
CA LEU A 312 -6.83 -12.78 0.86
C LEU A 312 -5.66 -13.73 0.55
N GLY A 313 -5.36 -14.60 1.51
CA GLY A 313 -4.48 -15.75 1.33
C GLY A 313 -5.18 -16.90 0.57
N PRO A 314 -4.63 -18.11 0.62
CA PRO A 314 -5.26 -19.30 0.02
C PRO A 314 -6.70 -19.52 0.50
N TYR A 315 -7.57 -20.00 -0.39
CA TYR A 315 -8.98 -20.25 -0.08
C TYR A 315 -9.55 -21.38 -0.94
N ASN A 316 -10.71 -21.91 -0.55
CA ASN A 316 -11.48 -22.86 -1.35
C ASN A 316 -12.28 -22.11 -2.42
N ALA A 317 -12.00 -22.36 -3.71
CA ALA A 317 -12.66 -21.66 -4.81
C ALA A 317 -14.19 -21.86 -4.86
N ALA A 318 -14.70 -23.01 -4.40
CA ALA A 318 -16.14 -23.29 -4.41
C ALA A 318 -16.90 -22.60 -3.28
N THR A 319 -16.31 -22.50 -2.07
CA THR A 319 -16.99 -21.97 -0.87
C THR A 319 -16.53 -20.57 -0.45
N GLY A 320 -15.35 -20.13 -0.89
CA GLY A 320 -14.72 -18.89 -0.43
C GLY A 320 -14.11 -18.99 0.99
N GLU A 321 -14.10 -20.16 1.58
CA GLU A 321 -13.56 -20.38 2.92
C GLU A 321 -12.02 -20.38 2.88
N THR A 322 -11.41 -19.68 3.83
CA THR A 322 -9.96 -19.73 4.07
C THR A 322 -9.64 -20.86 5.04
N PRO A 323 -8.46 -21.49 4.95
CA PRO A 323 -8.03 -22.50 5.92
C PRO A 323 -8.18 -22.00 7.35
N ALA A 324 -8.70 -22.85 8.22
CA ALA A 324 -8.80 -22.53 9.63
C ALA A 324 -7.40 -22.28 10.22
N THR A 325 -7.31 -21.31 11.10
CA THR A 325 -6.07 -21.07 11.87
C THR A 325 -5.76 -22.31 12.71
N LYS A 326 -4.57 -22.85 12.60
CA LYS A 326 -4.15 -24.03 13.35
C LYS A 326 -4.20 -23.72 14.85
N PRO A 327 -4.70 -24.67 15.69
CA PRO A 327 -4.64 -24.50 17.14
C PRO A 327 -3.20 -24.21 17.60
N GLY A 328 -3.03 -23.25 18.51
CA GLY A 328 -1.72 -22.84 19.01
C GLY A 328 -0.94 -21.85 18.10
N THR A 329 -1.52 -21.41 16.97
CA THR A 329 -0.92 -20.32 16.19
C THR A 329 -0.91 -19.05 17.04
N PRO A 330 0.25 -18.38 17.19
CA PRO A 330 0.33 -17.11 17.90
C PRO A 330 -0.58 -16.04 17.29
N PRO A 331 -1.02 -15.04 18.07
CA PRO A 331 -1.80 -13.94 17.56
C PRO A 331 -0.98 -13.11 16.55
N MET A 332 -1.69 -12.36 15.70
CA MET A 332 -1.04 -11.44 14.77
C MET A 332 -0.58 -10.18 15.52
N TYR A 333 0.56 -9.62 15.14
CA TYR A 333 1.08 -8.39 15.77
C TYR A 333 0.07 -7.24 15.76
N GLN A 334 -0.66 -7.05 14.65
CA GLN A 334 -1.69 -6.00 14.57
C GLN A 334 -2.84 -6.22 15.57
N ASP A 335 -3.21 -7.46 15.87
CA ASP A 335 -4.27 -7.72 16.85
C ASP A 335 -3.79 -7.42 18.27
N ILE A 336 -2.52 -7.72 18.60
CA ILE A 336 -1.89 -7.33 19.88
C ILE A 336 -1.86 -5.80 19.99
N MET A 337 -1.43 -5.09 18.94
CA MET A 337 -1.41 -3.63 18.90
C MET A 337 -2.82 -3.06 19.17
N GLY A 338 -3.82 -3.51 18.42
CA GLY A 338 -5.18 -3.01 18.58
C GLY A 338 -5.80 -3.30 19.95
N GLN A 339 -5.60 -4.53 20.48
CA GLN A 339 -6.05 -4.88 21.84
C GLN A 339 -5.34 -4.07 22.93
N THR A 340 -4.03 -3.84 22.76
CA THR A 340 -3.27 -2.98 23.67
C THR A 340 -3.75 -1.53 23.61
N CYS A 341 -4.04 -1.00 22.42
CA CYS A 341 -4.62 0.32 22.24
C CYS A 341 -5.93 0.46 23.02
N VAL A 342 -6.82 -0.54 22.99
CA VAL A 342 -8.06 -0.56 23.79
C VAL A 342 -7.76 -0.53 25.31
N LYS A 343 -6.79 -1.35 25.77
CA LYS A 343 -6.39 -1.35 27.18
C LYS A 343 -5.88 0.03 27.64
N LEU A 344 -5.05 0.67 26.81
CA LEU A 344 -4.49 1.99 27.11
C LEU A 344 -5.58 3.07 27.09
N ALA A 345 -6.48 3.06 26.10
CA ALA A 345 -7.58 4.03 26.02
C ALA A 345 -8.56 3.90 27.20
N LYS A 346 -8.78 2.69 27.72
CA LYS A 346 -9.59 2.49 28.94
C LYS A 346 -8.97 3.12 30.18
N LYS A 347 -7.63 3.15 30.27
CA LYS A 347 -6.90 3.69 31.44
C LYS A 347 -6.62 5.18 31.34
N ASN A 348 -6.51 5.71 30.13
CA ASN A 348 -6.16 7.11 29.89
C ASN A 348 -7.11 7.71 28.85
N GLU A 349 -7.91 8.68 29.28
CA GLU A 349 -8.90 9.36 28.42
C GLU A 349 -8.26 10.18 27.29
N ALA A 350 -7.00 10.56 27.44
CA ALA A 350 -6.26 11.27 26.39
C ALA A 350 -5.88 10.36 25.19
N VAL A 351 -5.88 9.04 25.37
CA VAL A 351 -5.51 8.10 24.30
C VAL A 351 -6.62 7.98 23.28
N VAL A 352 -6.31 8.27 22.03
CA VAL A 352 -7.16 8.10 20.84
C VAL A 352 -6.41 7.33 19.76
N GLY A 353 -7.13 6.64 18.90
CA GLY A 353 -6.54 5.85 17.81
C GLY A 353 -6.93 6.36 16.43
N LEU A 354 -5.97 6.34 15.51
CA LEU A 354 -6.16 6.81 14.15
C LEU A 354 -5.56 5.84 13.13
N THR A 355 -6.24 5.65 12.01
CA THR A 355 -5.72 4.91 10.85
C THR A 355 -6.09 5.59 9.54
N ALA A 356 -5.46 5.18 8.44
CA ALA A 356 -5.72 5.67 7.10
C ALA A 356 -6.30 4.55 6.22
N ALA A 357 -7.61 4.36 6.26
CA ALA A 357 -8.40 3.36 5.50
C ALA A 357 -8.04 1.89 5.78
N MET A 358 -7.37 1.58 6.90
CA MET A 358 -6.87 0.23 7.18
C MET A 358 -7.21 -0.29 8.59
N PRO A 359 -8.47 -0.21 9.06
CA PRO A 359 -8.84 -0.61 10.42
C PRO A 359 -8.50 -2.07 10.73
N SER A 360 -8.80 -3.00 9.84
CA SER A 360 -8.49 -4.42 10.00
C SER A 360 -7.00 -4.71 9.82
N GLY A 361 -6.37 -4.07 8.85
CA GLY A 361 -4.95 -4.28 8.52
C GLY A 361 -4.00 -3.85 9.63
N THR A 362 -4.34 -2.80 10.37
CA THR A 362 -3.56 -2.26 11.49
C THR A 362 -4.04 -2.73 12.87
N GLY A 363 -5.17 -3.48 12.93
CA GLY A 363 -5.78 -3.87 14.20
C GLY A 363 -6.63 -2.79 14.88
N MET A 364 -6.74 -1.59 14.33
CA MET A 364 -7.56 -0.48 14.88
C MET A 364 -9.06 -0.81 14.92
N LYS A 365 -9.53 -1.84 14.17
CA LYS A 365 -10.88 -2.41 14.31
C LYS A 365 -11.26 -2.75 15.75
N HIS A 366 -10.27 -3.09 16.61
CA HIS A 366 -10.52 -3.41 18.01
C HIS A 366 -10.93 -2.15 18.80
N LEU A 367 -10.28 -1.01 18.55
CA LEU A 367 -10.65 0.27 19.15
C LEU A 367 -11.97 0.80 18.58
N GLU A 368 -12.15 0.73 17.26
CA GLU A 368 -13.40 1.08 16.58
C GLU A 368 -14.61 0.39 17.20
N LYS A 369 -14.48 -0.93 17.45
CA LYS A 369 -15.55 -1.72 18.07
C LYS A 369 -15.77 -1.41 19.55
N ALA A 370 -14.69 -1.14 20.30
CA ALA A 370 -14.75 -0.97 21.74
C ALA A 370 -15.08 0.47 22.18
N MET A 371 -14.60 1.46 21.43
CA MET A 371 -14.66 2.88 21.73
C MET A 371 -14.71 3.72 20.44
N PRO A 372 -15.82 3.66 19.67
CA PRO A 372 -15.91 4.34 18.37
C PRO A 372 -15.71 5.87 18.48
N GLU A 373 -16.03 6.47 19.60
CA GLU A 373 -15.84 7.89 19.87
C GLU A 373 -14.38 8.32 20.03
N ARG A 374 -13.46 7.36 20.17
CA ARG A 374 -12.00 7.58 20.26
C ARG A 374 -11.25 7.04 19.06
N TYR A 375 -11.96 6.61 18.05
CA TYR A 375 -11.41 6.07 16.83
C TYR A 375 -11.64 7.02 15.65
N TYR A 376 -10.62 7.18 14.81
CA TYR A 376 -10.66 8.01 13.61
C TYR A 376 -10.10 7.23 12.42
N ASP A 377 -10.89 7.14 11.35
CA ASP A 377 -10.40 6.73 10.03
C ASP A 377 -10.43 7.95 9.11
N VAL A 378 -9.28 8.34 8.60
CA VAL A 378 -9.14 9.53 7.76
C VAL A 378 -9.24 9.23 6.25
N GLY A 379 -9.54 8.00 5.88
CA GLY A 379 -9.45 7.55 4.50
C GLY A 379 -7.99 7.36 4.05
N ILE A 380 -7.74 7.25 2.74
CA ILE A 380 -6.37 7.11 2.22
C ILE A 380 -5.69 8.49 2.21
N ALA A 381 -5.36 9.00 3.38
CA ALA A 381 -4.86 10.35 3.59
C ALA A 381 -3.82 10.38 4.73
N GLU A 382 -2.68 9.74 4.52
CA GLU A 382 -1.65 9.55 5.53
C GLU A 382 -1.05 10.88 5.99
N GLU A 383 -0.83 11.83 5.09
CA GLU A 383 -0.34 13.18 5.41
C GLU A 383 -1.31 13.91 6.32
N HIS A 384 -2.61 13.89 5.96
CA HIS A 384 -3.67 14.46 6.80
C HIS A 384 -3.72 13.77 8.17
N GLY A 385 -3.62 12.44 8.21
CA GLY A 385 -3.63 11.66 9.46
C GLY A 385 -2.52 12.08 10.41
N VAL A 386 -1.32 12.31 9.90
CA VAL A 386 -0.17 12.79 10.69
C VAL A 386 -0.43 14.19 11.25
N ILE A 387 -0.85 15.15 10.39
CA ILE A 387 -1.12 16.53 10.82
C ILE A 387 -2.32 16.60 11.78
N PHE A 388 -3.36 15.81 11.52
CA PHE A 388 -4.53 15.71 12.38
C PHE A 388 -4.15 15.21 13.78
N ALA A 389 -3.30 14.19 13.87
CA ALA A 389 -2.76 13.68 15.12
C ALA A 389 -1.89 14.75 15.84
N ALA A 390 -1.07 15.50 15.08
CA ALA A 390 -0.30 16.62 15.64
C ALA A 390 -1.22 17.67 16.26
N GLY A 391 -2.30 18.05 15.55
CA GLY A 391 -3.30 18.97 16.10
C GLY A 391 -3.97 18.45 17.38
N MET A 392 -4.30 17.16 17.45
CA MET A 392 -4.84 16.54 18.67
C MET A 392 -3.84 16.58 19.83
N ALA A 393 -2.56 16.34 19.54
CA ALA A 393 -1.51 16.36 20.56
C ALA A 393 -1.32 17.75 21.15
N THR A 394 -1.46 18.83 20.37
CA THR A 394 -1.41 20.22 20.88
C THR A 394 -2.55 20.53 21.87
N MET A 395 -3.65 19.79 21.79
CA MET A 395 -4.80 19.91 22.68
C MET A 395 -4.77 18.92 23.85
N GLY A 396 -3.62 18.28 24.09
CA GLY A 396 -3.39 17.39 25.22
C GLY A 396 -3.79 15.93 25.03
N LEU A 397 -4.22 15.52 23.82
CA LEU A 397 -4.47 14.12 23.52
C LEU A 397 -3.16 13.35 23.27
N ARG A 398 -3.25 12.03 23.33
CA ARG A 398 -2.18 11.06 23.04
C ARG A 398 -2.58 10.20 21.85
N PRO A 399 -2.47 10.71 20.61
CA PRO A 399 -2.91 9.98 19.43
C PRO A 399 -1.95 8.83 19.11
N ILE A 400 -2.52 7.64 18.90
CA ILE A 400 -1.85 6.45 18.40
C ILE A 400 -2.21 6.35 16.91
N VAL A 401 -1.24 6.61 16.03
CA VAL A 401 -1.38 6.60 14.58
C VAL A 401 -0.89 5.25 14.05
N ALA A 402 -1.81 4.40 13.60
CA ALA A 402 -1.49 3.09 13.07
C ALA A 402 -1.56 3.09 11.54
N ILE A 403 -0.40 3.12 10.90
CA ILE A 403 -0.21 3.14 9.45
C ILE A 403 0.90 2.16 9.08
N TYR A 404 0.82 1.53 7.90
CA TYR A 404 1.90 0.67 7.41
C TYR A 404 3.19 1.46 7.21
N SER A 405 4.31 0.89 7.61
CA SER A 405 5.63 1.52 7.51
C SER A 405 5.91 2.08 6.12
N SER A 406 5.62 1.31 5.05
CA SER A 406 5.80 1.75 3.66
C SER A 406 4.88 2.90 3.25
N PHE A 407 3.67 2.99 3.79
CA PHE A 407 2.72 4.07 3.47
C PHE A 407 2.99 5.35 4.26
N LEU A 408 3.50 5.23 5.49
CA LEU A 408 3.87 6.36 6.32
C LEU A 408 5.00 7.21 5.69
N GLN A 409 5.82 6.63 4.79
CA GLN A 409 6.85 7.36 4.03
C GLN A 409 6.28 8.55 3.25
N ARG A 410 5.02 8.48 2.80
CA ARG A 410 4.34 9.58 2.11
C ARG A 410 4.24 10.83 2.98
N ALA A 411 4.05 10.67 4.28
CA ALA A 411 3.91 11.75 5.23
C ALA A 411 5.25 12.23 5.84
N TYR A 412 6.39 11.90 5.23
CA TYR A 412 7.72 12.22 5.77
C TYR A 412 7.88 13.72 6.10
N GLY A 413 7.46 14.61 5.17
CA GLY A 413 7.51 16.06 5.40
C GLY A 413 6.62 16.50 6.57
N CYS A 414 5.42 15.91 6.69
CA CYS A 414 4.48 16.20 7.79
C CYS A 414 5.02 15.70 9.14
N ILE A 415 5.64 14.52 9.16
CA ILE A 415 6.32 13.99 10.36
C ILE A 415 7.42 14.96 10.81
N HIS A 416 8.26 15.41 9.87
CA HIS A 416 9.34 16.35 10.17
C HIS A 416 8.81 17.69 10.72
N HIS A 417 7.98 18.36 9.90
CA HIS A 417 7.56 19.75 10.17
C HIS A 417 6.49 19.86 11.26
N ASP A 418 5.45 19.01 11.17
CA ASP A 418 4.25 19.21 11.98
C ASP A 418 4.30 18.43 13.31
N VAL A 419 5.17 17.41 13.42
CA VAL A 419 5.31 16.59 14.63
C VAL A 419 6.67 16.77 15.28
N CYS A 420 7.77 16.44 14.58
CA CYS A 420 9.10 16.38 15.20
C CYS A 420 9.68 17.78 15.51
N LEU A 421 9.54 18.73 14.59
CA LEU A 421 10.01 20.11 14.81
C LEU A 421 9.28 20.80 15.98
N GLN A 422 8.01 20.44 16.20
CA GLN A 422 7.19 20.96 17.29
C GLN A 422 7.26 20.10 18.56
N ASP A 423 8.01 19.00 18.50
CA ASP A 423 8.22 18.04 19.60
C ASP A 423 6.91 17.52 20.23
N LEU A 424 5.95 17.14 19.37
CA LEU A 424 4.61 16.73 19.79
C LEU A 424 4.55 15.24 20.13
N PRO A 425 3.86 14.82 21.20
CA PRO A 425 3.82 13.45 21.68
C PRO A 425 2.83 12.57 20.87
N VAL A 426 3.06 12.46 19.56
CA VAL A 426 2.34 11.56 18.68
C VAL A 426 3.00 10.19 18.70
N ILE A 427 2.20 9.12 18.81
CA ILE A 427 2.67 7.73 18.87
C ILE A 427 2.38 7.08 17.52
N PHE A 428 3.41 6.72 16.78
CA PHE A 428 3.29 6.02 15.51
C PHE A 428 3.49 4.52 15.70
N CYS A 429 2.45 3.74 15.43
CA CYS A 429 2.48 2.28 15.38
C CYS A 429 2.64 1.85 13.91
N MET A 430 3.89 1.56 13.53
CA MET A 430 4.27 1.27 12.14
C MET A 430 4.15 -0.22 11.85
N ASP A 431 3.00 -0.62 11.37
CA ASP A 431 2.74 -2.01 10.99
C ASP A 431 3.50 -2.39 9.70
N ARG A 432 3.83 -3.65 9.51
CA ARG A 432 4.58 -4.17 8.35
C ARG A 432 5.97 -3.55 8.19
N ALA A 433 6.61 -3.18 9.28
CA ALA A 433 8.02 -2.84 9.27
C ALA A 433 8.86 -4.10 9.01
N GLY A 434 9.73 -4.05 8.00
CA GLY A 434 10.38 -5.21 7.43
C GLY A 434 9.65 -5.74 6.19
N LEU A 435 9.69 -7.03 5.94
CA LEU A 435 9.15 -7.62 4.72
C LEU A 435 7.63 -7.73 4.67
N SER A 436 7.08 -7.43 3.49
CA SER A 436 5.74 -7.81 3.03
C SER A 436 5.86 -8.71 1.80
N ALA A 437 6.31 -9.95 1.97
CA ALA A 437 6.83 -10.80 0.90
C ALA A 437 5.92 -10.90 -0.34
N ASN A 438 4.63 -11.22 -0.17
CA ASN A 438 3.71 -11.39 -1.31
C ASN A 438 3.40 -10.08 -2.07
N ASP A 439 3.51 -8.92 -1.39
CA ASP A 439 3.21 -7.62 -1.96
C ASP A 439 4.46 -6.97 -2.58
N GLY A 440 5.64 -7.37 -2.13
CA GLY A 440 6.92 -7.01 -2.72
C GLY A 440 7.37 -5.57 -2.46
N PRO A 441 8.17 -5.00 -3.36
CA PRO A 441 8.94 -3.77 -3.14
C PRO A 441 8.06 -2.55 -2.82
N THR A 442 6.81 -2.53 -3.24
CA THR A 442 5.88 -1.42 -2.94
C THR A 442 5.37 -1.43 -1.50
N HIS A 443 5.52 -2.57 -0.79
CA HIS A 443 4.97 -2.75 0.54
C HIS A 443 6.02 -3.13 1.60
N HIS A 444 7.27 -3.37 1.23
CA HIS A 444 8.33 -3.61 2.20
C HIS A 444 8.61 -2.35 3.03
N GLY A 445 8.47 -2.46 4.35
CA GLY A 445 8.77 -1.40 5.32
C GLY A 445 10.24 -1.48 5.79
N ILE A 446 11.18 -1.38 4.85
CA ILE A 446 12.61 -1.60 5.13
C ILE A 446 13.46 -0.32 5.09
N PHE A 447 12.84 0.86 5.06
CA PHE A 447 13.53 2.15 4.99
C PHE A 447 13.27 3.08 6.18
N ASP A 448 12.37 2.69 7.09
CA ASP A 448 11.84 3.52 8.16
C ASP A 448 12.89 3.95 9.18
N ILE A 449 13.79 3.08 9.63
CA ILE A 449 14.85 3.43 10.57
C ILE A 449 15.74 4.53 9.99
N SER A 450 16.09 4.44 8.70
CA SER A 450 16.99 5.40 8.06
C SER A 450 16.47 6.81 8.09
N TYR A 451 15.19 7.04 7.78
CA TYR A 451 14.63 8.39 7.75
C TYR A 451 14.19 8.89 9.13
N LEU A 452 13.86 8.01 10.07
CA LEU A 452 13.47 8.41 11.42
C LEU A 452 14.66 8.82 12.30
N ARG A 453 15.81 8.13 12.14
CA ARG A 453 17.00 8.39 12.95
C ARG A 453 17.56 9.80 12.80
N CYS A 454 17.36 10.47 11.69
CA CYS A 454 17.89 11.82 11.46
C CYS A 454 17.10 12.91 12.20
N PHE A 455 15.87 12.65 12.65
CA PHE A 455 15.08 13.67 13.36
C PHE A 455 15.51 13.82 14.82
N PRO A 456 15.70 15.06 15.33
CA PRO A 456 15.88 15.31 16.77
C PRO A 456 14.67 14.83 17.60
N ASN A 457 14.88 14.57 18.88
CA ASN A 457 13.86 14.26 19.88
C ASN A 457 12.98 13.02 19.62
N VAL A 458 13.26 12.24 18.61
CA VAL A 458 12.49 11.04 18.26
C VAL A 458 12.89 9.89 19.18
N VAL A 459 11.89 9.15 19.68
CA VAL A 459 12.07 7.83 20.29
C VAL A 459 11.61 6.76 19.32
N ALA A 460 12.53 5.90 18.87
CA ALA A 460 12.25 4.87 17.87
C ALA A 460 12.56 3.48 18.42
N MET A 461 11.55 2.61 18.45
CA MET A 461 11.54 1.30 19.10
C MET A 461 11.19 0.17 18.13
N ALA A 462 11.74 -1.02 18.39
CA ALA A 462 11.42 -2.25 17.68
C ALA A 462 11.30 -3.42 18.66
N PRO A 463 10.08 -3.90 18.96
CA PRO A 463 9.86 -4.99 19.90
C PRO A 463 10.40 -6.31 19.37
N ALA A 464 11.03 -7.09 20.22
CA ALA A 464 11.49 -8.44 19.89
C ALA A 464 10.36 -9.46 19.83
N ASN A 465 9.24 -9.20 20.53
CA ASN A 465 8.06 -10.06 20.56
C ASN A 465 6.79 -9.24 20.89
N GLU A 466 5.64 -9.92 20.94
CA GLU A 466 4.34 -9.33 21.22
C GLU A 466 4.17 -8.73 22.63
N ASP A 467 4.78 -9.31 23.63
CA ASP A 467 4.73 -8.80 25.00
C ASP A 467 5.49 -7.48 25.12
N GLU A 468 6.67 -7.42 24.50
CA GLU A 468 7.46 -6.19 24.43
C GLU A 468 6.78 -5.10 23.58
N LEU A 469 5.98 -5.46 22.57
CA LEU A 469 5.16 -4.50 21.82
C LEU A 469 4.15 -3.81 22.75
N ALA A 470 3.47 -4.56 23.60
CA ALA A 470 2.51 -4.00 24.56
C ALA A 470 3.22 -3.06 25.57
N ASP A 471 4.40 -3.44 26.08
CA ASP A 471 5.21 -2.63 26.98
C ASP A 471 5.68 -1.33 26.30
N MET A 472 6.13 -1.40 25.05
CA MET A 472 6.56 -0.23 24.26
C MET A 472 5.40 0.73 24.01
N MET A 473 4.21 0.22 23.69
CA MET A 473 3.02 1.06 23.52
C MET A 473 2.62 1.77 24.81
N PHE A 474 2.66 1.07 25.94
CA PHE A 474 2.39 1.69 27.23
C PHE A 474 3.45 2.76 27.56
N THR A 475 4.71 2.44 27.38
CA THR A 475 5.82 3.38 27.58
C THR A 475 5.65 4.64 26.71
N ALA A 476 5.28 4.48 25.44
CA ALA A 476 5.05 5.59 24.53
C ALA A 476 3.98 6.58 25.04
N THR A 477 2.97 6.11 25.78
CA THR A 477 1.94 7.00 26.37
C THR A 477 2.49 7.92 27.45
N THR A 478 3.68 7.65 28.00
CA THR A 478 4.33 8.46 29.04
C THR A 478 5.42 9.40 28.48
N ILE A 479 5.82 9.21 27.22
CA ILE A 479 6.86 10.00 26.57
C ILE A 479 6.26 11.29 26.00
N ASN A 480 6.92 12.43 26.23
CA ASN A 480 6.49 13.75 25.73
C ASN A 480 7.19 14.15 24.41
N HIS A 481 7.64 13.17 23.63
CA HIS A 481 8.33 13.32 22.34
C HIS A 481 7.67 12.44 21.29
N PRO A 482 7.87 12.71 19.98
CA PRO A 482 7.43 11.82 18.92
C PRO A 482 7.98 10.41 19.12
N THR A 483 7.09 9.43 19.12
CA THR A 483 7.47 8.03 19.40
C THR A 483 7.06 7.13 18.24
N PHE A 484 7.97 6.28 17.78
CA PHE A 484 7.77 5.34 16.67
C PHE A 484 8.02 3.91 17.15
N ILE A 485 7.04 3.03 16.94
CA ILE A 485 7.12 1.62 17.28
C ILE A 485 6.94 0.84 15.98
N ARG A 486 8.00 0.16 15.52
CA ARG A 486 7.99 -0.63 14.29
C ARG A 486 7.87 -2.12 14.58
N TYR A 487 6.91 -2.80 13.98
CA TYR A 487 6.69 -4.24 14.17
C TYR A 487 6.32 -4.93 12.86
N PRO A 488 6.63 -6.26 12.71
CA PRO A 488 6.47 -6.96 11.44
C PRO A 488 5.03 -7.33 11.14
N ARG A 489 4.77 -7.65 9.87
CA ARG A 489 3.57 -8.37 9.44
C ARG A 489 3.62 -9.82 9.87
N GLY A 490 2.50 -10.37 10.34
CA GLY A 490 2.36 -11.80 10.56
C GLY A 490 2.11 -12.20 12.00
N ALA A 491 2.17 -13.51 12.25
CA ALA A 491 2.04 -14.06 13.58
C ALA A 491 3.25 -13.70 14.45
N ALA A 492 2.99 -13.46 15.71
CA ALA A 492 3.99 -13.20 16.74
C ALA A 492 4.78 -14.47 17.12
N GLU A 493 5.66 -14.38 18.10
CA GLU A 493 6.49 -15.53 18.52
C GLU A 493 5.74 -16.55 19.38
N GLY A 494 4.58 -16.20 19.95
CA GLY A 494 3.81 -17.04 20.87
C GLY A 494 4.22 -16.86 22.33
N VAL A 495 4.83 -15.73 22.65
CA VAL A 495 5.17 -15.37 24.05
C VAL A 495 3.88 -14.91 24.76
N PRO A 496 3.62 -15.35 26.01
CA PRO A 496 2.50 -14.84 26.78
C PRO A 496 2.56 -13.33 26.95
N VAL A 497 1.50 -12.64 26.55
CA VAL A 497 1.38 -11.19 26.76
C VAL A 497 0.84 -10.92 28.15
N LYS A 498 1.53 -10.08 28.92
CA LYS A 498 1.08 -9.68 30.25
C LYS A 498 -0.28 -8.99 30.21
N ASP A 499 -1.10 -9.21 31.23
CA ASP A 499 -2.38 -8.49 31.34
C ASP A 499 -2.17 -6.99 31.47
N GLU A 500 -1.15 -6.58 32.21
CA GLU A 500 -0.74 -5.21 32.46
C GLU A 500 0.63 -4.94 31.83
N PRO A 501 0.70 -4.12 30.78
CA PRO A 501 1.97 -3.71 30.20
C PRO A 501 2.83 -2.93 31.22
N GLN A 502 4.13 -3.08 31.12
CA GLN A 502 5.10 -2.47 32.01
C GLN A 502 5.90 -1.36 31.32
N LEU A 503 6.36 -0.39 32.09
CA LEU A 503 7.24 0.67 31.59
C LEU A 503 8.62 0.09 31.24
N ILE A 504 9.12 0.50 30.09
CA ILE A 504 10.49 0.24 29.64
C ILE A 504 11.28 1.54 29.80
N GLU A 505 12.46 1.45 30.40
CA GLU A 505 13.38 2.60 30.45
C GLU A 505 13.84 2.97 29.04
N VAL A 506 13.58 4.21 28.64
CA VAL A 506 13.88 4.70 27.29
C VAL A 506 15.39 4.65 27.01
N GLY A 507 15.73 4.11 25.86
CA GLY A 507 17.13 3.97 25.43
C GLY A 507 17.90 2.84 26.12
N LYS A 508 17.24 1.90 26.80
CA LYS A 508 17.88 0.77 27.45
C LYS A 508 17.70 -0.54 26.71
N ALA A 509 18.82 -1.16 26.39
CA ALA A 509 18.90 -2.50 25.83
C ALA A 509 18.75 -3.58 26.92
N VAL A 510 18.45 -4.81 26.50
CA VAL A 510 18.41 -6.00 27.37
C VAL A 510 19.53 -6.95 27.01
N VAL A 511 20.39 -7.22 27.97
CA VAL A 511 21.39 -8.30 27.83
C VAL A 511 20.70 -9.62 28.17
N GLN A 512 20.43 -10.43 27.17
CA GLN A 512 19.76 -11.72 27.30
C GLN A 512 20.73 -12.86 27.63
N ALA A 513 21.95 -12.76 27.12
CA ALA A 513 23.05 -13.63 27.48
C ALA A 513 24.35 -12.82 27.52
N ASN A 514 25.17 -13.03 28.54
CA ASN A 514 26.44 -12.39 28.68
C ASN A 514 27.60 -13.36 28.33
N PHE A 515 28.83 -12.84 28.12
CA PHE A 515 30.02 -13.66 27.94
C PHE A 515 30.27 -14.53 29.17
N ALA A 516 30.57 -15.79 28.94
CA ALA A 516 30.97 -16.71 29.99
C ALA A 516 32.46 -16.51 30.45
N ASN A 517 33.22 -15.74 29.68
CA ASN A 517 34.65 -15.45 29.92
C ASN A 517 35.52 -16.74 30.05
N ASN A 518 35.26 -17.68 29.17
CA ASN A 518 35.86 -19.02 29.17
C ASN A 518 37.13 -19.16 28.30
N GLY A 519 37.73 -18.04 27.91
CA GLY A 519 38.95 -18.01 27.09
C GLY A 519 38.73 -18.25 25.58
N LYS A 520 37.48 -18.39 25.14
CA LYS A 520 37.10 -18.54 23.74
C LYS A 520 36.92 -17.16 23.07
N ARG A 521 36.87 -17.15 21.71
CA ARG A 521 36.59 -15.96 20.92
C ARG A 521 35.19 -15.41 21.25
N LYS A 522 35.13 -14.13 21.54
CA LYS A 522 33.93 -13.43 22.02
C LYS A 522 33.17 -12.77 20.86
N VAL A 523 31.91 -13.13 20.69
CA VAL A 523 31.02 -12.57 19.67
C VAL A 523 29.80 -11.95 20.34
N ALA A 524 29.58 -10.66 20.10
CA ALA A 524 28.36 -9.96 20.58
C ALA A 524 27.32 -9.85 19.47
N LEU A 525 26.18 -10.50 19.63
CA LEU A 525 25.05 -10.45 18.69
C LEU A 525 23.98 -9.46 19.16
N PHE A 526 23.76 -8.42 18.36
CA PHE A 526 22.73 -7.41 18.61
C PHE A 526 21.57 -7.65 17.60
N GLY A 527 20.47 -8.24 18.06
CA GLY A 527 19.31 -8.55 17.23
C GLY A 527 18.17 -7.56 17.46
N LEU A 528 17.91 -6.66 16.51
CA LEU A 528 16.86 -5.66 16.60
C LEU A 528 15.49 -6.21 16.20
N GLY A 529 14.48 -6.00 17.04
CA GLY A 529 13.10 -6.41 16.76
C GLY A 529 13.00 -7.91 16.48
N PRO A 530 12.31 -8.37 15.43
CA PRO A 530 12.14 -9.79 15.12
C PRO A 530 13.46 -10.52 14.81
N MET A 531 14.53 -9.77 14.47
CA MET A 531 15.85 -10.37 14.25
C MET A 531 16.52 -10.85 15.54
N ASN A 532 15.96 -10.52 16.70
CA ASN A 532 16.40 -11.02 17.99
C ASN A 532 16.23 -12.54 18.11
N ALA A 533 15.15 -13.11 17.56
CA ALA A 533 14.96 -14.56 17.52
C ALA A 533 16.06 -15.28 16.70
N ILE A 534 16.48 -14.67 15.58
CA ILE A 534 17.57 -15.18 14.76
C ILE A 534 18.90 -15.10 15.53
N ALA A 535 19.17 -13.98 16.20
CA ALA A 535 20.36 -13.78 17.04
C ALA A 535 20.46 -14.84 18.14
N ARG A 536 19.37 -15.12 18.87
CA ARG A 536 19.35 -16.15 19.92
C ARG A 536 19.65 -17.57 19.37
N LYS A 537 19.06 -17.92 18.21
CA LYS A 537 19.30 -19.21 17.56
C LYS A 537 20.75 -19.33 17.04
N ALA A 538 21.26 -18.27 16.42
CA ALA A 538 22.66 -18.22 15.95
C ALA A 538 23.66 -18.33 17.13
N ALA A 539 23.36 -17.68 18.26
CA ALA A 539 24.18 -17.77 19.46
C ALA A 539 24.28 -19.19 19.98
N ALA A 540 23.18 -19.95 20.01
CA ALA A 540 23.20 -21.35 20.44
C ALA A 540 24.09 -22.23 19.53
N GLN A 541 24.05 -22.02 18.20
CA GLN A 541 24.91 -22.75 17.26
C GLN A 541 26.39 -22.36 17.42
N LEU A 542 26.67 -21.04 17.50
CA LEU A 542 28.05 -20.56 17.69
C LEU A 542 28.65 -21.04 19.02
N ALA A 543 27.90 -21.09 20.10
CA ALA A 543 28.31 -21.61 21.38
C ALA A 543 28.68 -23.09 21.30
N ALA A 544 27.91 -23.92 20.57
CA ALA A 544 28.20 -25.31 20.29
C ALA A 544 29.47 -25.48 19.43
N GLU A 545 29.78 -24.50 18.58
CA GLU A 545 31.02 -24.48 17.75
C GLU A 545 32.22 -23.83 18.44
N GLY A 546 32.10 -23.53 19.72
CA GLY A 546 33.23 -23.13 20.54
C GLY A 546 33.47 -21.62 20.67
N PHE A 547 32.49 -20.79 20.36
CA PHE A 547 32.53 -19.34 20.62
C PHE A 547 31.95 -19.00 22.00
N ASP A 548 32.38 -17.87 22.55
CA ASP A 548 31.77 -17.22 23.73
C ASP A 548 30.85 -16.13 23.23
N VAL A 549 29.53 -16.31 23.37
CA VAL A 549 28.52 -15.47 22.67
C VAL A 549 27.63 -14.71 23.65
N ALA A 550 27.62 -13.41 23.51
CA ALA A 550 26.63 -12.56 24.16
C ALA A 550 25.48 -12.25 23.19
N VAL A 551 24.24 -12.14 23.74
CA VAL A 551 23.03 -11.80 22.99
C VAL A 551 22.38 -10.60 23.61
N ILE A 552 22.19 -9.57 22.80
CA ILE A 552 21.62 -8.28 23.23
C ILE A 552 20.37 -7.97 22.39
N ASN A 553 19.27 -7.64 23.05
CA ASN A 553 18.11 -7.01 22.44
C ASN A 553 18.24 -5.49 22.57
N PRO A 554 18.53 -4.75 21.51
CA PRO A 554 18.74 -3.30 21.59
C PRO A 554 17.47 -2.53 21.93
N ARG A 555 16.27 -3.03 21.55
CA ARG A 555 14.95 -2.38 21.71
C ARG A 555 14.81 -1.06 20.96
N PHE A 556 15.81 -0.18 21.08
CA PHE A 556 15.79 1.18 20.56
C PHE A 556 16.78 1.38 19.42
N THR A 557 16.31 2.02 18.36
CA THR A 557 17.20 2.55 17.32
C THR A 557 17.59 4.00 17.61
N LYS A 558 16.75 4.68 18.41
CA LYS A 558 16.99 6.04 18.94
C LYS A 558 16.15 6.29 20.20
N PRO A 559 16.75 6.77 21.33
CA PRO A 559 18.19 6.78 21.55
C PRO A 559 18.77 5.36 21.63
N ILE A 560 20.00 5.19 21.20
CA ILE A 560 20.73 3.92 21.34
C ILE A 560 21.34 3.81 22.74
N ASP A 561 21.37 2.62 23.35
CA ASP A 561 22.03 2.39 24.64
C ASP A 561 23.55 2.44 24.51
N ALA A 562 24.13 3.63 24.66
CA ALA A 562 25.55 3.86 24.49
C ALA A 562 26.40 3.02 25.45
N ALA A 563 25.95 2.83 26.70
CA ALA A 563 26.70 2.10 27.72
C ALA A 563 26.83 0.61 27.36
N VAL A 564 25.71 -0.04 27.00
CA VAL A 564 25.71 -1.46 26.63
C VAL A 564 26.51 -1.68 25.33
N HIS A 565 26.33 -0.82 24.33
CA HIS A 565 27.07 -0.97 23.05
C HIS A 565 28.56 -0.74 23.22
N GLU A 566 28.98 0.22 24.04
CA GLU A 566 30.39 0.43 24.37
C GLU A 566 30.95 -0.74 25.17
N GLN A 567 30.24 -1.23 26.19
CA GLN A 567 30.68 -2.36 27.04
C GLN A 567 30.95 -3.61 26.17
N PHE A 568 29.96 -4.00 25.36
CA PHE A 568 30.12 -5.19 24.50
C PHE A 568 31.01 -4.92 23.31
N GLY A 569 31.09 -3.68 22.85
CA GLY A 569 32.04 -3.26 21.83
C GLY A 569 33.48 -3.45 22.27
N ARG A 570 33.84 -3.02 23.47
CA ARG A 570 35.21 -3.21 24.02
C ARG A 570 35.48 -4.63 24.49
N GLY A 571 34.43 -5.37 24.86
CA GLY A 571 34.53 -6.71 25.42
C GLY A 571 34.55 -7.85 24.38
N ALA A 572 34.15 -7.60 23.13
CA ALA A 572 34.05 -8.60 22.08
C ALA A 572 35.23 -8.56 21.10
N ASP A 573 35.53 -9.70 20.45
CA ASP A 573 36.40 -9.78 19.31
C ASP A 573 35.70 -9.47 17.99
N LEU A 574 34.34 -9.63 17.97
CA LEU A 574 33.48 -9.32 16.86
C LEU A 574 32.09 -8.88 17.35
N ILE A 575 31.56 -7.83 16.74
CA ILE A 575 30.16 -7.43 16.87
C ILE A 575 29.40 -7.85 15.63
N VAL A 576 28.18 -8.38 15.80
CA VAL A 576 27.24 -8.64 14.71
C VAL A 576 25.93 -7.93 14.99
N THR A 577 25.49 -7.08 14.07
CA THR A 577 24.16 -6.44 14.13
C THR A 577 23.22 -7.12 13.16
N LEU A 578 21.99 -7.40 13.61
CA LEU A 578 20.95 -8.02 12.79
C LEU A 578 19.70 -7.10 12.80
N GLU A 579 19.24 -6.72 11.61
CA GLU A 579 18.11 -5.82 11.44
C GLU A 579 17.25 -6.20 10.22
N ASP A 580 15.92 -6.15 10.35
CA ASP A 580 14.98 -6.31 9.23
C ASP A 580 14.76 -4.95 8.55
N HIS A 581 15.85 -4.41 8.00
CA HIS A 581 15.96 -3.07 7.41
C HIS A 581 17.15 -3.03 6.44
N VAL A 582 17.19 -2.04 5.54
CA VAL A 582 18.37 -1.84 4.69
C VAL A 582 19.58 -1.46 5.54
N LEU A 583 20.78 -1.92 5.12
CA LEU A 583 22.01 -1.66 5.85
C LEU A 583 22.38 -0.17 5.90
N ILE A 584 21.99 0.60 4.86
CA ILE A 584 22.28 2.05 4.77
C ILE A 584 21.40 2.83 5.73
N GLY A 585 22.02 3.55 6.66
CA GLY A 585 21.30 4.39 7.63
C GLY A 585 20.49 3.62 8.67
N GLY A 586 20.53 2.28 8.68
CA GLY A 586 19.82 1.42 9.62
C GLY A 586 20.43 1.38 11.01
N TYR A 587 20.04 0.39 11.82
CA TYR A 587 20.52 0.20 13.17
C TYR A 587 22.03 -0.12 13.22
N GLY A 588 22.51 -0.97 12.32
CA GLY A 588 23.94 -1.27 12.25
C GLY A 588 24.81 -0.06 11.90
N SER A 589 24.26 0.91 11.15
CA SER A 589 24.91 2.21 10.93
C SER A 589 24.96 3.03 12.22
N ALA A 590 23.88 3.06 13.02
CA ALA A 590 23.89 3.73 14.31
C ALA A 590 24.93 3.16 15.28
N VAL A 591 25.10 1.83 15.27
CA VAL A 591 26.14 1.16 16.07
C VAL A 591 27.52 1.61 15.61
N LEU A 592 27.80 1.65 14.31
CA LEU A 592 29.12 2.11 13.80
C LEU A 592 29.40 3.56 14.16
N GLU A 593 28.42 4.45 14.04
CA GLU A 593 28.52 5.87 14.43
C GLU A 593 28.90 5.97 15.93
N LEU A 594 28.16 5.31 16.80
CA LEU A 594 28.41 5.31 18.24
C LEU A 594 29.79 4.74 18.59
N LEU A 595 30.17 3.59 18.03
CA LEU A 595 31.46 2.97 18.31
C LEU A 595 32.63 3.85 17.86
N SER A 596 32.47 4.55 16.73
CA SER A 596 33.44 5.55 16.23
C SER A 596 33.59 6.72 17.21
N GLU A 597 32.49 7.29 17.68
CA GLU A 597 32.50 8.36 18.69
C GLU A 597 33.15 7.94 20.01
N LYS A 598 33.01 6.66 20.38
CA LYS A 598 33.58 6.07 21.58
C LYS A 598 35.00 5.53 21.39
N ALA A 599 35.62 5.70 20.22
CA ALA A 599 36.92 5.16 19.85
C ALA A 599 37.01 3.64 20.11
N VAL A 600 35.96 2.89 19.80
CA VAL A 600 35.92 1.43 19.83
C VAL A 600 36.23 0.89 18.42
N THR A 601 37.26 0.08 18.30
CA THR A 601 37.77 -0.41 17.00
C THR A 601 37.39 -1.85 16.69
N THR A 602 36.58 -2.49 17.52
CA THR A 602 36.11 -3.86 17.32
C THR A 602 35.38 -3.99 15.98
N PRO A 603 35.75 -4.99 15.15
CA PRO A 603 35.08 -5.22 13.88
C PRO A 603 33.56 -5.40 14.03
N VAL A 604 32.81 -4.87 13.06
CA VAL A 604 31.34 -4.99 13.02
C VAL A 604 30.93 -5.65 11.71
N VAL A 605 30.24 -6.78 11.82
CA VAL A 605 29.52 -7.42 10.70
C VAL A 605 28.05 -7.01 10.78
N ARG A 606 27.52 -6.45 9.71
CA ARG A 606 26.11 -6.06 9.63
C ARG A 606 25.32 -7.07 8.80
N ILE A 607 24.16 -7.48 9.30
CA ILE A 607 23.20 -8.36 8.63
C ILE A 607 21.86 -7.59 8.49
N GLY A 608 21.47 -7.32 7.27
CA GLY A 608 20.30 -6.56 6.87
C GLY A 608 20.14 -6.62 5.35
N TRP A 609 19.15 -5.91 4.82
CA TRP A 609 18.86 -5.90 3.39
C TRP A 609 19.94 -5.11 2.62
N PRO A 610 20.36 -5.60 1.43
CA PRO A 610 21.32 -4.91 0.58
C PRO A 610 20.74 -3.61 0.00
N ASP A 611 21.62 -2.81 -0.64
CA ASP A 611 21.24 -1.58 -1.35
C ASP A 611 20.55 -1.88 -2.68
N GLN A 612 19.34 -2.45 -2.59
CA GLN A 612 18.47 -2.73 -3.74
C GLN A 612 17.01 -2.85 -3.30
N PHE A 613 16.09 -2.68 -4.25
CA PHE A 613 14.66 -3.01 -4.02
C PHE A 613 14.49 -4.52 -3.99
N ILE A 614 13.98 -5.03 -2.87
CA ILE A 614 13.75 -6.47 -2.68
C ILE A 614 12.47 -6.86 -3.42
N GLU A 615 12.54 -7.91 -4.22
CA GLU A 615 11.41 -8.46 -4.98
C GLU A 615 10.33 -9.06 -4.08
N HIS A 616 9.20 -9.44 -4.69
CA HIS A 616 8.19 -10.25 -4.00
C HIS A 616 8.57 -11.73 -3.95
N ALA A 617 8.03 -12.46 -2.97
CA ALA A 617 8.18 -13.90 -2.84
C ALA A 617 6.96 -14.53 -2.17
N THR A 618 6.87 -15.84 -2.18
CA THR A 618 5.79 -16.59 -1.53
C THR A 618 5.84 -16.40 -0.02
N THR A 619 7.03 -16.43 0.58
CA THR A 619 7.24 -16.30 2.02
C THR A 619 8.36 -15.31 2.36
N GLN A 620 8.34 -14.79 3.59
CA GLN A 620 9.43 -13.96 4.11
C GLN A 620 10.73 -14.75 4.27
N ASP A 621 10.63 -16.03 4.65
CA ASP A 621 11.80 -16.88 4.88
C ASP A 621 12.58 -17.16 3.60
N GLU A 622 11.89 -17.29 2.45
CA GLU A 622 12.56 -17.40 1.15
C GLU A 622 13.45 -16.20 0.86
N LEU A 623 12.95 -14.97 1.08
CA LEU A 623 13.75 -13.76 0.91
C LEU A 623 14.86 -13.64 1.96
N ARG A 624 14.56 -13.91 3.22
CA ARG A 624 15.58 -13.90 4.29
C ARG A 624 16.72 -14.86 3.99
N ASN A 625 16.41 -16.08 3.55
CA ASN A 625 17.42 -17.07 3.18
C ASN A 625 18.21 -16.61 1.95
N LYS A 626 17.54 -16.10 0.91
CA LYS A 626 18.19 -15.61 -0.31
C LYS A 626 19.17 -14.48 -0.02
N TYR A 627 18.83 -13.55 0.85
CA TYR A 627 19.64 -12.37 1.17
C TYR A 627 20.47 -12.51 2.46
N GLY A 628 20.41 -13.66 3.10
CA GLY A 628 21.27 -14.01 4.22
C GLY A 628 20.87 -13.39 5.56
N LEU A 629 19.58 -13.07 5.75
CA LEU A 629 19.04 -12.69 7.06
C LEU A 629 18.58 -13.95 7.82
N SER A 630 19.43 -14.96 7.91
CA SER A 630 19.15 -16.28 8.49
C SER A 630 20.15 -16.65 9.57
N VAL A 631 19.83 -17.69 10.34
CA VAL A 631 20.70 -18.25 11.37
C VAL A 631 21.99 -18.78 10.75
N GLU A 632 21.87 -19.55 9.67
CA GLU A 632 22.98 -20.21 8.99
C GLU A 632 23.97 -19.19 8.44
N ASN A 633 23.46 -18.12 7.80
CA ASN A 633 24.34 -17.08 7.27
C ASN A 633 24.98 -16.24 8.38
N THR A 634 24.27 -16.01 9.48
CA THR A 634 24.86 -15.34 10.66
C THR A 634 26.04 -16.12 11.20
N VAL A 635 25.89 -17.43 11.39
CA VAL A 635 26.93 -18.33 11.84
C VAL A 635 28.12 -18.37 10.82
N ALA A 636 27.80 -18.51 9.52
CA ALA A 636 28.80 -18.53 8.46
C ALA A 636 29.62 -17.24 8.41
N LYS A 637 28.99 -16.05 8.51
CA LYS A 637 29.74 -14.77 8.53
C LYS A 637 30.65 -14.62 9.73
N VAL A 638 30.22 -15.08 10.91
CA VAL A 638 31.10 -15.10 12.10
C VAL A 638 32.30 -16.01 11.86
N LYS A 639 32.09 -17.23 11.40
CA LYS A 639 33.18 -18.19 11.12
C LYS A 639 34.16 -17.67 10.06
N THR A 640 33.64 -17.11 8.97
CA THR A 640 34.49 -16.52 7.90
C THR A 640 35.34 -15.38 8.45
N HIS A 641 34.77 -14.53 9.32
CA HIS A 641 35.55 -13.45 9.95
C HIS A 641 36.76 -13.97 10.71
N PHE A 642 36.64 -15.11 11.36
CA PHE A 642 37.74 -15.73 12.11
C PHE A 642 38.61 -16.70 11.32
N GLY A 643 38.44 -16.77 9.99
CA GLY A 643 39.31 -17.55 9.09
C GLY A 643 38.90 -19.02 8.91
N ASP A 644 37.73 -19.44 9.38
CA ASP A 644 37.17 -20.74 9.12
C ASP A 644 36.46 -20.76 7.75
N THR A 645 37.20 -21.16 6.71
CA THR A 645 36.70 -21.15 5.30
C THR A 645 35.91 -22.40 4.92
N THR A 646 35.76 -23.39 5.83
CA THR A 646 34.96 -24.61 5.53
C THR A 646 33.48 -24.36 5.39
N ALA A 647 32.99 -23.17 5.75
CA ALA A 647 31.61 -22.74 5.71
C ALA A 647 31.23 -21.96 4.43
N THR A 648 31.83 -22.24 3.28
CA THR A 648 31.42 -21.62 2.01
C THR A 648 30.06 -22.15 1.61
N THR A 649 29.01 -21.62 2.23
CA THR A 649 27.67 -21.69 1.71
C THR A 649 27.67 -20.99 0.36
N LYS A 650 27.11 -21.62 -0.66
CA LYS A 650 26.87 -21.02 -1.99
C LYS A 650 26.19 -19.68 -1.82
N LEU A 651 26.98 -18.62 -1.71
CA LEU A 651 26.51 -17.27 -1.94
C LEU A 651 26.07 -17.25 -3.42
N VAL A 652 24.77 -17.24 -3.68
CA VAL A 652 24.24 -16.89 -4.99
C VAL A 652 24.68 -15.46 -5.21
N GLY A 653 25.78 -15.30 -5.90
CA GLY A 653 26.33 -14.02 -6.30
C GLY A 653 25.37 -13.41 -7.31
N GLY A 654 24.95 -12.20 -7.04
CA GLY A 654 24.52 -11.25 -8.02
C GLY A 654 25.47 -10.08 -7.92
N ALA A 655 26.37 -9.96 -8.90
CA ALA A 655 27.08 -8.74 -9.20
C ALA A 655 26.14 -7.73 -9.87
#